data_16477dc26f6151f8035d28359f558de1
#
_entry.id   16477dc26f6151f8035d28359f558de1
#
_cell.length_a   1.000
_cell.length_b   1.000
_cell.length_c   1.000
_cell.angle_alpha   90.00
_cell.angle_beta   90.00
_cell.angle_gamma   90.00
#
_symmetry.space_group_name_H-M   'P 1'
#
loop_
_entity.id
_entity.type
_entity.pdbx_description
1 polymer ?
#
loop_
_entity_poly.entity_id
_entity_poly.type
_entity_poly.pdbx_seq_one_letter_code
_entity_poly.pdbx_strand_id
1 'polypeptide(L)'
;MKRILLLLVLVLTASFGARASHILGGDIQYKYVGDSTGVPNQYRIKLVIYWEQTAFDPGATQTVTIRSASCNINTNVTVTRPGAAFSAANLGAYDCIQQGAGSSVYNPMINVHYGYVVLPQVCNDYYMYWQTCCRVFNITALNNSGGQGFYFETELNNTLGKNSSPSFVSIPLSYICIGGYTNYLQNAIEVDGDSIAYELLPARQLGGTTGVPLGYTAGYTYTAPITTNTTNPFVLNAQTGNITFTATQAETSVIAVRVNEYRYDTLYGFWEKVGSSNREIQVTVANNCLPIVNAGVKLKFPSPGVSLDNRGRQVRQYNCLDSSVMLRFTLSVEMSSVSPDGSDFRLTSPNGQPIPILQLVGYPDYNGETDSLLVKLSKPLSLNGDYFLYSKVGNDGNTLLNKCGKDMNEFDTIILKVNNCINLDMQLRNVSIDEDEHPHLYWQIDPATFPSYLFNLYRVYRSADGGASYQPIASLNDSAAREFVDISVDAAKVDAQSYRYYVQMILNQQQMPPTNVVHSMWLRGNLTTASSVPVVWNEYNGWNNPQYQIQWGTSIGPNLWLWENYGTPNGDTTTTVVHPNLGPGLYAVRIRTVRNMSQVSAEDTAWSNWIQVGEPVPPIPPIDSLTVPNVFTPNGDGRNDGF
;
A
#
# COMPACT_ATOMS: atom_id res chain seq x y z
N MET A 1 28.78 -38.77 68.13
CA MET A 1 28.85 -37.30 67.98
C MET A 1 29.44 -36.86 66.65
N LYS A 2 30.62 -37.31 66.17
CA LYS A 2 31.24 -36.87 64.91
C LYS A 2 30.34 -37.11 63.66
N ARG A 3 29.58 -38.21 63.60
CA ARG A 3 28.67 -38.51 62.45
C ARG A 3 27.42 -37.61 62.44
N ILE A 4 26.93 -37.21 63.61
CA ILE A 4 25.79 -36.27 63.71
C ILE A 4 26.20 -34.84 63.35
N LEU A 5 27.43 -34.45 63.75
CA LEU A 5 28.00 -33.15 63.39
C LEU A 5 28.25 -33.04 61.84
N LEU A 6 28.69 -34.12 61.22
CA LEU A 6 28.88 -34.17 59.77
C LEU A 6 27.56 -34.09 59.00
N LEU A 7 26.49 -34.73 59.51
CA LEU A 7 25.14 -34.62 58.96
C LEU A 7 24.54 -33.24 59.14
N LEU A 8 24.77 -32.60 60.29
CA LEU A 8 24.34 -31.22 60.53
C LEU A 8 25.09 -30.21 59.64
N VAL A 9 26.38 -30.39 59.41
CA VAL A 9 27.17 -29.58 58.48
C VAL A 9 26.72 -29.81 57.03
N LEU A 10 26.39 -31.05 56.64
CA LEU A 10 25.85 -31.35 55.33
C LEU A 10 24.46 -30.75 55.10
N VAL A 11 23.58 -30.71 56.09
CA VAL A 11 22.27 -30.08 56.05
C VAL A 11 22.40 -28.56 56.07
N LEU A 12 23.36 -27.98 56.79
CA LEU A 12 23.62 -26.56 56.76
C LEU A 12 24.29 -26.06 55.45
N THR A 13 25.08 -26.89 54.77
CA THR A 13 25.66 -26.58 53.47
C THR A 13 24.69 -26.85 52.34
N ALA A 14 23.64 -27.62 52.55
CA ALA A 14 22.55 -27.87 51.56
C ALA A 14 21.50 -26.78 51.54
N SER A 15 21.54 -25.80 52.46
CA SER A 15 20.75 -24.56 52.39
C SER A 15 21.36 -23.54 51.43
N PHE A 16 21.81 -23.98 50.26
CA PHE A 16 21.94 -23.08 49.09
C PHE A 16 20.53 -22.57 48.81
N GLY A 17 20.32 -21.32 49.15
CA GLY A 17 19.03 -20.68 48.90
C GLY A 17 18.56 -20.96 47.48
N ALA A 18 17.51 -21.75 47.36
CA ALA A 18 16.79 -21.85 46.11
C ALA A 18 16.25 -20.46 45.77
N ARG A 19 17.01 -19.70 44.99
CA ARG A 19 16.54 -18.44 44.46
C ARG A 19 15.59 -18.77 43.36
N ALA A 20 14.31 -18.53 43.56
CA ALA A 20 13.31 -18.68 42.54
C ALA A 20 13.47 -17.57 41.47
N SER A 21 13.30 -17.88 40.20
CA SER A 21 13.14 -16.87 39.18
C SER A 21 11.77 -16.21 39.39
N HIS A 22 11.76 -14.96 39.88
CA HIS A 22 10.52 -14.22 40.05
C HIS A 22 10.07 -13.68 38.68
N ILE A 23 9.31 -14.47 37.94
CA ILE A 23 8.69 -14.07 36.69
C ILE A 23 7.49 -13.20 37.00
N LEU A 24 7.37 -12.11 36.25
CA LEU A 24 6.32 -11.10 36.41
C LEU A 24 5.27 -11.20 35.31
N GLY A 25 5.57 -11.90 34.22
CA GLY A 25 4.67 -12.05 33.10
C GLY A 25 5.41 -12.40 31.81
N GLY A 26 4.71 -12.29 30.71
CA GLY A 26 5.24 -12.55 29.38
C GLY A 26 4.18 -12.54 28.31
N ASP A 27 4.64 -12.75 27.09
CA ASP A 27 3.81 -12.98 25.91
C ASP A 27 4.48 -13.95 24.93
N ILE A 28 3.69 -14.58 24.09
CA ILE A 28 4.15 -15.47 23.02
C ILE A 28 3.44 -15.12 21.72
N GLN A 29 4.22 -15.08 20.63
CA GLN A 29 3.81 -14.64 19.31
C GLN A 29 4.47 -15.51 18.26
N TYR A 30 3.88 -15.57 17.05
CA TYR A 30 4.52 -16.17 15.89
C TYR A 30 4.46 -15.23 14.68
N LYS A 31 5.41 -15.40 13.76
CA LYS A 31 5.44 -14.71 12.47
C LYS A 31 5.70 -15.72 11.36
N TYR A 32 4.88 -15.69 10.31
CA TYR A 32 5.18 -16.42 9.09
C TYR A 32 6.42 -15.84 8.41
N VAL A 33 7.39 -16.70 8.09
CA VAL A 33 8.65 -16.31 7.47
C VAL A 33 9.01 -17.13 6.23
N GLY A 34 8.13 -18.02 5.80
CA GLY A 34 8.39 -18.93 4.68
C GLY A 34 8.71 -18.23 3.37
N ASP A 35 8.12 -17.05 3.11
CA ASP A 35 8.40 -16.29 1.89
C ASP A 35 9.81 -15.70 1.87
N SER A 36 10.31 -15.26 3.03
CA SER A 36 11.64 -14.66 3.15
C SER A 36 12.77 -15.69 3.25
N THR A 37 12.47 -16.89 3.74
CA THR A 37 13.45 -17.98 3.92
C THR A 37 13.44 -18.99 2.77
N GLY A 38 12.41 -18.96 1.91
CA GLY A 38 12.19 -19.97 0.86
C GLY A 38 11.75 -21.34 1.38
N VAL A 39 11.40 -21.46 2.68
CA VAL A 39 10.94 -22.71 3.33
C VAL A 39 9.45 -22.58 3.61
N PRO A 40 8.57 -23.27 2.86
CA PRO A 40 7.12 -23.19 3.07
C PRO A 40 6.73 -23.60 4.51
N ASN A 41 5.68 -22.96 5.03
CA ASN A 41 5.14 -23.18 6.38
C ASN A 41 6.17 -22.97 7.50
N GLN A 42 7.20 -22.19 7.28
CA GLN A 42 8.14 -21.82 8.32
C GLN A 42 7.62 -20.61 9.11
N TYR A 43 7.64 -20.77 10.43
CA TYR A 43 7.25 -19.73 11.39
C TYR A 43 8.41 -19.42 12.33
N ARG A 44 8.54 -18.14 12.66
CA ARG A 44 9.43 -17.67 13.74
C ARG A 44 8.58 -17.47 14.99
N ILE A 45 8.91 -18.16 16.08
CA ILE A 45 8.28 -17.98 17.39
C ILE A 45 9.07 -16.92 18.15
N LYS A 46 8.38 -15.98 18.81
CA LYS A 46 8.93 -15.00 19.74
C LYS A 46 8.28 -15.23 21.09
N LEU A 47 9.10 -15.49 22.11
CA LEU A 47 8.71 -15.57 23.51
C LEU A 47 9.35 -14.44 24.27
N VAL A 48 8.53 -13.63 24.97
CA VAL A 48 8.98 -12.55 25.83
C VAL A 48 8.70 -12.92 27.28
N ILE A 49 9.68 -12.78 28.15
CA ILE A 49 9.57 -13.07 29.58
C ILE A 49 9.97 -11.81 30.37
N TYR A 50 9.09 -11.35 31.25
CA TYR A 50 9.32 -10.25 32.18
C TYR A 50 9.66 -10.84 33.55
N TRP A 51 10.75 -10.40 34.16
CA TRP A 51 11.21 -10.94 35.43
C TRP A 51 11.83 -9.87 36.34
N GLU A 52 11.88 -10.12 37.64
CA GLU A 52 12.40 -9.17 38.62
C GLU A 52 13.93 -9.11 38.56
N GLN A 53 14.50 -7.88 38.47
CA GLN A 53 15.95 -7.66 38.34
C GLN A 53 16.78 -8.30 39.45
N THR A 54 16.21 -8.43 40.65
CA THR A 54 16.87 -9.04 41.82
C THR A 54 16.80 -10.55 41.85
N ALA A 55 16.03 -11.17 40.96
CA ALA A 55 15.85 -12.58 40.83
C ALA A 55 16.89 -13.24 39.89
N PHE A 56 16.79 -14.56 39.72
CA PHE A 56 17.58 -15.27 38.73
C PHE A 56 17.01 -15.09 37.32
N ASP A 57 17.90 -14.80 36.36
CA ASP A 57 17.57 -14.81 34.93
C ASP A 57 16.90 -16.16 34.56
N PRO A 58 15.72 -16.15 33.93
CA PRO A 58 15.05 -17.38 33.46
C PRO A 58 15.87 -18.23 32.48
N GLY A 59 17.00 -17.68 32.00
CA GLY A 59 17.93 -18.39 31.12
C GLY A 59 17.82 -17.98 29.65
N ALA A 60 18.91 -18.28 28.92
CA ALA A 60 19.01 -17.93 27.52
C ALA A 60 18.21 -18.85 26.59
N THR A 61 17.78 -20.01 27.08
CA THR A 61 17.10 -21.03 26.28
C THR A 61 15.81 -21.44 26.96
N GLN A 62 14.72 -21.48 26.17
CA GLN A 62 13.38 -21.88 26.61
C GLN A 62 12.80 -22.92 25.66
N THR A 63 11.76 -23.65 26.11
CA THR A 63 11.06 -24.62 25.29
C THR A 63 9.61 -24.17 25.09
N VAL A 64 9.19 -24.05 23.84
CA VAL A 64 7.79 -23.82 23.45
C VAL A 64 7.22 -25.12 22.92
N THR A 65 6.07 -25.52 23.43
CA THR A 65 5.34 -26.70 22.96
C THR A 65 4.32 -26.28 21.91
N ILE A 66 4.24 -27.05 20.82
CA ILE A 66 3.29 -26.85 19.72
C ILE A 66 2.38 -28.07 19.65
N ARG A 67 1.08 -27.81 19.62
CA ARG A 67 0.04 -28.87 19.54
C ARG A 67 -1.02 -28.51 18.52
N SER A 68 -1.57 -29.54 17.90
CA SER A 68 -2.83 -29.53 17.18
C SER A 68 -3.53 -30.85 17.41
N ALA A 69 -4.75 -30.78 17.92
CA ALA A 69 -5.55 -31.99 18.15
C ALA A 69 -6.10 -32.53 16.84
N SER A 70 -6.58 -31.68 15.96
CA SER A 70 -7.13 -32.06 14.65
C SER A 70 -6.10 -32.73 13.75
N CYS A 71 -4.83 -32.35 13.87
CA CYS A 71 -3.72 -32.89 13.09
C CYS A 71 -2.84 -33.90 13.84
N ASN A 72 -3.16 -34.22 15.08
CA ASN A 72 -2.37 -35.09 15.94
C ASN A 72 -0.90 -34.68 16.08
N ILE A 73 -0.64 -33.37 16.24
CA ILE A 73 0.70 -32.80 16.39
C ILE A 73 0.97 -32.53 17.87
N ASN A 74 2.15 -32.94 18.33
CA ASN A 74 2.70 -32.59 19.65
C ASN A 74 4.23 -32.57 19.54
N THR A 75 4.81 -31.37 19.45
CA THR A 75 6.25 -31.18 19.27
C THR A 75 6.75 -30.02 20.10
N ASN A 76 8.06 -29.94 20.30
CA ASN A 76 8.72 -28.88 21.04
C ASN A 76 9.68 -28.10 20.13
N VAL A 77 9.75 -26.81 20.35
CA VAL A 77 10.71 -25.90 19.70
C VAL A 77 11.56 -25.23 20.76
N THR A 78 12.86 -25.27 20.57
CA THR A 78 13.79 -24.51 21.38
C THR A 78 13.84 -23.08 20.89
N VAL A 79 13.59 -22.11 21.77
CA VAL A 79 13.72 -20.68 21.53
C VAL A 79 14.89 -20.13 22.33
N THR A 80 15.73 -19.31 21.69
CA THR A 80 16.99 -18.82 22.29
C THR A 80 17.03 -17.30 22.28
N ARG A 81 17.50 -16.71 23.35
CA ARG A 81 17.75 -15.28 23.44
C ARG A 81 19.07 -14.92 22.75
N PRO A 82 19.06 -14.02 21.75
CA PRO A 82 20.26 -13.70 20.96
C PRO A 82 21.27 -12.80 21.70
N GLY A 83 20.91 -12.19 22.81
CA GLY A 83 21.73 -11.25 23.56
C GLY A 83 21.47 -11.29 25.08
N ALA A 84 21.95 -10.28 25.80
CA ALA A 84 21.67 -10.14 27.23
C ALA A 84 20.23 -9.68 27.47
N ALA A 85 19.71 -9.95 28.69
CA ALA A 85 18.48 -9.32 29.16
C ALA A 85 18.65 -7.79 29.22
N PHE A 86 17.60 -7.06 29.01
CA PHE A 86 17.60 -5.61 29.13
C PHE A 86 16.53 -5.14 30.12
N SER A 87 16.73 -3.96 30.68
CA SER A 87 15.85 -3.37 31.70
C SER A 87 14.70 -2.61 31.05
N ALA A 88 13.49 -2.76 31.57
CA ALA A 88 12.33 -1.96 31.15
C ALA A 88 12.55 -0.45 31.36
N ALA A 89 13.29 -0.05 32.42
CA ALA A 89 13.62 1.35 32.62
C ALA A 89 14.49 1.95 31.52
N ASN A 90 15.38 1.16 30.92
CA ASN A 90 16.21 1.61 29.79
C ASN A 90 15.37 1.90 28.52
N LEU A 91 14.13 1.41 28.48
CA LEU A 91 13.15 1.65 27.41
C LEU A 91 12.12 2.73 27.77
N GLY A 92 12.33 3.46 28.89
CA GLY A 92 11.45 4.56 29.29
C GLY A 92 10.14 4.15 29.95
N ALA A 93 10.03 2.90 30.45
CA ALA A 93 8.81 2.40 31.09
C ALA A 93 8.29 3.26 32.25
N TYR A 94 9.15 4.06 32.87
CA TYR A 94 8.84 4.93 34.04
C TYR A 94 8.93 6.43 33.75
N ASP A 95 9.10 6.82 32.51
CA ASP A 95 9.22 8.23 32.14
C ASP A 95 7.96 9.04 32.46
N CYS A 96 6.83 8.36 32.65
CA CYS A 96 5.55 8.96 33.01
C CYS A 96 5.27 8.99 34.54
N ILE A 97 6.21 8.52 35.34
CA ILE A 97 6.04 8.37 36.79
C ILE A 97 7.20 9.04 37.53
N GLN A 98 6.89 10.00 38.39
CA GLN A 98 7.86 10.54 39.35
C GLN A 98 7.84 9.67 40.60
N GLN A 99 8.91 8.93 40.84
CA GLN A 99 9.05 8.11 42.04
C GLN A 99 9.37 8.97 43.24
N GLY A 100 8.75 8.65 44.37
CA GLY A 100 9.04 9.31 45.64
C GLY A 100 10.44 8.95 46.19
N ALA A 101 11.03 9.85 46.97
CA ALA A 101 12.33 9.61 47.62
C ALA A 101 12.26 8.34 48.50
N GLY A 102 13.17 7.38 48.29
CA GLY A 102 13.27 6.12 49.04
C GLY A 102 12.51 4.94 48.47
N SER A 103 11.86 5.08 47.33
CA SER A 103 11.28 3.92 46.62
C SER A 103 12.39 3.14 45.93
N SER A 104 12.48 1.84 46.20
CA SER A 104 13.25 0.93 45.35
C SER A 104 12.54 0.86 44.00
N VAL A 105 13.24 1.23 42.92
CA VAL A 105 12.72 1.18 41.56
C VAL A 105 12.36 -0.27 41.23
N TYR A 106 11.08 -0.53 41.10
CA TYR A 106 10.63 -1.80 40.53
C TYR A 106 10.95 -1.81 39.02
N ASN A 107 12.03 -2.48 38.67
CA ASN A 107 12.58 -2.45 37.32
C ASN A 107 12.58 -3.86 36.72
N PRO A 108 11.55 -4.26 36.01
CA PRO A 108 11.53 -5.55 35.35
C PRO A 108 12.60 -5.67 34.28
N MET A 109 13.21 -6.84 34.21
CA MET A 109 14.10 -7.26 33.14
C MET A 109 13.29 -7.98 32.07
N ILE A 110 13.73 -7.87 30.84
CA ILE A 110 13.08 -8.41 29.66
C ILE A 110 14.00 -9.38 28.94
N ASN A 111 13.55 -10.60 28.74
CA ASN A 111 14.18 -11.61 27.90
C ASN A 111 13.34 -11.82 26.64
N VAL A 112 13.92 -11.68 25.47
CA VAL A 112 13.27 -11.97 24.19
C VAL A 112 13.96 -13.15 23.55
N HIS A 113 13.22 -14.23 23.35
CA HIS A 113 13.71 -15.47 22.74
C HIS A 113 13.09 -15.66 21.37
N TYR A 114 13.86 -16.23 20.46
CA TYR A 114 13.42 -16.58 19.10
C TYR A 114 13.73 -18.04 18.78
N GLY A 115 12.83 -18.68 18.06
CA GLY A 115 13.02 -20.02 17.49
C GLY A 115 12.28 -20.14 16.17
N TYR A 116 12.63 -21.14 15.39
CA TYR A 116 12.01 -21.39 14.09
C TYR A 116 11.42 -22.80 14.07
N VAL A 117 10.28 -22.93 13.45
CA VAL A 117 9.60 -24.22 13.22
C VAL A 117 9.01 -24.26 11.83
N VAL A 118 9.06 -25.43 11.20
CA VAL A 118 8.30 -25.73 9.98
C VAL A 118 7.09 -26.55 10.42
N LEU A 119 5.88 -26.00 10.23
CA LEU A 119 4.65 -26.73 10.53
C LEU A 119 4.40 -27.76 9.42
N PRO A 120 4.16 -29.05 9.80
CA PRO A 120 4.17 -30.14 8.82
C PRO A 120 2.93 -30.16 7.92
N GLN A 121 1.83 -29.53 8.32
CA GLN A 121 0.57 -29.52 7.57
C GLN A 121 -0.33 -28.34 7.95
N VAL A 122 -1.42 -28.18 7.22
CA VAL A 122 -2.45 -27.16 7.46
C VAL A 122 -3.43 -27.69 8.50
N CYS A 123 -3.67 -26.93 9.57
CA CYS A 123 -4.56 -27.28 10.69
C CYS A 123 -5.30 -26.04 11.18
N ASN A 124 -6.51 -26.21 11.69
CA ASN A 124 -7.34 -25.11 12.19
C ASN A 124 -7.14 -24.83 13.70
N ASP A 125 -6.32 -25.60 14.40
CA ASP A 125 -6.26 -25.59 15.86
C ASP A 125 -4.83 -25.72 16.42
N TYR A 126 -3.85 -25.05 15.81
CA TYR A 126 -2.53 -25.00 16.41
C TYR A 126 -2.55 -24.16 17.69
N TYR A 127 -1.94 -24.72 18.76
CA TYR A 127 -1.60 -24.05 20.01
C TYR A 127 -0.09 -24.06 20.19
N MET A 128 0.50 -22.91 20.38
CA MET A 128 1.91 -22.75 20.75
C MET A 128 1.94 -22.16 22.15
N TYR A 129 2.50 -22.87 23.11
CA TYR A 129 2.48 -22.39 24.48
C TYR A 129 3.81 -22.57 25.20
N TRP A 130 4.02 -21.68 26.16
CA TRP A 130 5.10 -21.74 27.11
C TRP A 130 4.56 -21.74 28.53
N GLN A 131 5.23 -22.48 29.42
CA GLN A 131 4.86 -22.57 30.82
C GLN A 131 6.08 -22.63 31.73
N THR A 132 5.93 -22.17 32.96
CA THR A 132 6.92 -22.34 34.01
C THR A 132 6.31 -22.21 35.40
N CYS A 133 7.04 -22.62 36.43
CA CYS A 133 6.75 -22.32 37.83
C CYS A 133 7.77 -21.26 38.29
N CYS A 134 7.54 -20.40 39.22
CA CYS A 134 6.33 -20.11 39.97
C CYS A 134 6.17 -18.59 40.02
N ARG A 135 4.96 -18.10 40.29
CA ARG A 135 4.70 -16.67 40.52
C ARG A 135 5.35 -16.19 41.80
N VAL A 136 5.49 -14.85 41.93
CA VAL A 136 5.89 -14.26 43.21
C VAL A 136 4.82 -14.54 44.28
N PHE A 137 5.30 -14.59 45.53
CA PHE A 137 4.40 -14.68 46.67
C PHE A 137 3.61 -13.37 46.88
N ASN A 138 2.41 -13.49 47.46
CA ASN A 138 1.60 -12.35 47.93
C ASN A 138 1.11 -11.39 46.80
N ILE A 139 0.75 -11.94 45.62
CA ILE A 139 -0.07 -11.19 44.67
C ILE A 139 -1.46 -11.00 45.28
N THR A 140 -1.82 -9.76 45.65
CA THR A 140 -3.04 -9.41 46.37
C THR A 140 -4.31 -9.98 45.71
N ALA A 141 -4.38 -9.88 44.38
CA ALA A 141 -5.54 -10.32 43.60
C ALA A 141 -5.67 -11.83 43.41
N LEU A 142 -4.65 -12.64 43.70
CA LEU A 142 -4.65 -14.08 43.45
C LEU A 142 -4.60 -14.88 44.74
N ASN A 143 -5.37 -15.98 44.81
CA ASN A 143 -5.31 -16.96 45.89
C ASN A 143 -4.00 -17.73 45.81
N ASN A 144 -3.20 -17.71 46.89
CA ASN A 144 -1.99 -18.54 47.04
C ASN A 144 -1.03 -18.48 45.84
N SER A 145 -0.69 -17.27 45.39
CA SER A 145 0.05 -17.04 44.15
C SER A 145 1.43 -17.72 44.07
N GLY A 146 2.17 -17.82 45.17
CA GLY A 146 3.54 -18.36 45.22
C GLY A 146 3.71 -19.85 44.84
N GLY A 147 2.62 -20.61 44.80
CA GLY A 147 2.62 -22.00 44.34
C GLY A 147 2.08 -22.19 42.92
N GLN A 148 1.73 -21.13 42.25
CA GLN A 148 1.05 -21.18 40.94
C GLN A 148 2.02 -20.87 39.80
N GLY A 149 1.83 -21.52 38.65
CA GLY A 149 2.63 -21.37 37.47
C GLY A 149 2.16 -20.25 36.52
N PHE A 150 2.90 -20.07 35.46
CA PHE A 150 2.56 -19.27 34.31
C PHE A 150 2.21 -20.17 33.12
N TYR A 151 1.29 -19.68 32.27
CA TYR A 151 0.95 -20.32 31.01
C TYR A 151 0.59 -19.23 29.99
N PHE A 152 1.41 -19.09 28.94
CA PHE A 152 1.17 -18.20 27.82
C PHE A 152 0.91 -19.02 26.58
N GLU A 153 -0.07 -18.62 25.78
CA GLU A 153 -0.41 -19.34 24.54
C GLU A 153 -0.66 -18.37 23.38
N THR A 154 -0.45 -18.87 22.18
CA THR A 154 -0.87 -18.25 20.92
C THR A 154 -1.51 -19.32 20.05
N GLU A 155 -2.57 -18.96 19.34
CA GLU A 155 -3.33 -19.85 18.47
C GLU A 155 -3.08 -19.52 17.01
N LEU A 156 -3.10 -20.53 16.14
CA LEU A 156 -2.99 -20.38 14.68
C LEU A 156 -3.96 -21.34 14.01
N ASN A 157 -4.82 -20.76 13.18
CA ASN A 157 -5.57 -21.46 12.14
C ASN A 157 -4.96 -21.06 10.79
N ASN A 158 -4.23 -21.98 10.13
CA ASN A 158 -3.63 -21.71 8.83
C ASN A 158 -4.40 -22.33 7.65
N THR A 159 -5.67 -22.70 7.85
CA THR A 159 -6.55 -23.19 6.79
C THR A 159 -6.93 -22.12 5.78
N LEU A 160 -7.01 -20.87 6.23
CA LEU A 160 -7.24 -19.69 5.38
C LEU A 160 -5.95 -19.05 4.84
N GLY A 161 -4.85 -19.80 4.86
CA GLY A 161 -3.56 -19.35 4.31
C GLY A 161 -2.54 -18.93 5.37
N LYS A 162 -1.56 -18.13 4.94
CA LYS A 162 -0.48 -17.62 5.79
C LYS A 162 -1.04 -16.68 6.84
N ASN A 163 -0.51 -16.75 8.05
CA ASN A 163 -0.89 -15.86 9.14
C ASN A 163 0.29 -15.60 10.07
N SER A 164 0.39 -14.39 10.61
CA SER A 164 1.32 -13.99 11.66
C SER A 164 0.49 -13.46 12.82
N SER A 165 0.68 -13.96 14.02
CA SER A 165 -0.12 -13.52 15.17
C SER A 165 -0.02 -12.01 15.42
N PRO A 166 -1.04 -11.38 16.01
CA PRO A 166 -0.94 -10.03 16.54
C PRO A 166 0.27 -9.91 17.46
N SER A 167 1.06 -8.85 17.28
CA SER A 167 2.34 -8.67 17.97
C SER A 167 2.27 -7.52 18.95
N PHE A 168 2.40 -7.81 20.25
CA PHE A 168 2.55 -6.77 21.26
C PHE A 168 3.90 -6.09 21.11
N VAL A 169 3.88 -4.76 20.97
CA VAL A 169 5.08 -3.94 20.79
C VAL A 169 5.34 -2.99 21.96
N SER A 170 4.31 -2.69 22.78
CA SER A 170 4.48 -1.89 24.00
C SER A 170 5.10 -2.67 25.14
N ILE A 171 5.87 -1.99 26.01
CA ILE A 171 6.26 -2.52 27.31
C ILE A 171 5.01 -2.60 28.18
N PRO A 172 4.75 -3.73 28.85
CA PRO A 172 3.60 -3.85 29.72
C PRO A 172 3.72 -2.91 30.94
N LEU A 173 2.61 -2.30 31.31
CA LEU A 173 2.50 -1.46 32.50
C LEU A 173 2.64 -2.32 33.75
N SER A 174 3.77 -2.21 34.42
CA SER A 174 4.07 -3.01 35.64
C SER A 174 4.01 -2.21 36.94
N TYR A 175 3.94 -0.88 36.87
CA TYR A 175 3.97 0.01 38.02
C TYR A 175 3.01 1.18 37.85
N ILE A 176 2.16 1.46 38.84
CA ILE A 176 1.07 2.45 38.77
C ILE A 176 1.03 3.24 40.08
N CYS A 177 0.66 4.50 39.99
CA CYS A 177 0.49 5.38 41.16
C CYS A 177 -0.98 5.41 41.60
N ILE A 178 -1.23 5.35 42.93
CA ILE A 178 -2.56 5.58 43.50
C ILE A 178 -3.07 6.98 43.10
N GLY A 179 -4.37 7.08 42.76
CA GLY A 179 -5.06 8.33 42.47
C GLY A 179 -4.77 8.92 41.08
N GLY A 180 -3.77 8.38 40.37
CA GLY A 180 -3.50 8.78 39.00
C GLY A 180 -4.48 8.10 38.04
N TYR A 181 -5.01 8.87 37.08
CA TYR A 181 -5.74 8.26 35.93
C TYR A 181 -4.73 7.50 35.07
N THR A 182 -4.98 6.24 34.88
CA THR A 182 -4.18 5.35 34.04
C THR A 182 -4.88 5.17 32.71
N ASN A 183 -4.17 5.43 31.63
CA ASN A 183 -4.56 5.15 30.26
C ASN A 183 -3.41 4.33 29.62
N TYR A 184 -3.61 3.04 29.49
CA TYR A 184 -2.59 2.11 29.04
C TYR A 184 -3.02 1.37 27.80
N LEU A 185 -2.22 1.51 26.75
CA LEU A 185 -2.46 0.91 25.45
C LEU A 185 -1.74 -0.45 25.34
N GLN A 186 -2.45 -1.51 24.96
CA GLN A 186 -1.86 -2.84 24.72
C GLN A 186 -0.96 -2.86 23.49
N ASN A 187 -1.20 -1.98 22.54
CA ASN A 187 -0.34 -1.72 21.39
C ASN A 187 0.01 -2.99 20.59
N ALA A 188 -1.01 -3.75 20.19
CA ALA A 188 -0.82 -4.89 19.31
C ALA A 188 -0.90 -4.45 17.84
N ILE A 189 0.09 -4.88 17.04
CA ILE A 189 0.13 -4.64 15.60
C ILE A 189 -0.23 -5.92 14.88
N GLU A 190 -1.14 -5.82 13.93
CA GLU A 190 -1.50 -6.84 12.97
C GLU A 190 -0.79 -6.50 11.63
N VAL A 191 -0.21 -7.49 10.93
CA VAL A 191 0.63 -7.28 9.74
C VAL A 191 0.07 -7.90 8.45
N ASP A 192 -0.94 -8.75 8.55
CA ASP A 192 -1.49 -9.53 7.44
C ASP A 192 -2.77 -8.91 6.86
N GLY A 193 -3.28 -7.81 7.46
CA GLY A 193 -4.49 -7.08 7.06
C GLY A 193 -5.78 -7.61 7.68
N ASP A 194 -5.66 -8.39 8.75
CA ASP A 194 -6.78 -8.98 9.47
C ASP A 194 -7.36 -8.03 10.53
N SER A 195 -8.57 -8.28 10.96
CA SER A 195 -9.22 -7.51 12.03
C SER A 195 -8.84 -8.06 13.40
N ILE A 196 -8.52 -7.19 14.37
CA ILE A 196 -8.19 -7.60 15.73
C ILE A 196 -9.22 -7.12 16.76
N ALA A 197 -9.39 -7.90 17.82
CA ALA A 197 -10.21 -7.55 18.97
C ALA A 197 -9.56 -8.03 20.26
N TYR A 198 -9.72 -7.24 21.34
CA TYR A 198 -9.11 -7.50 22.63
C TYR A 198 -10.12 -8.03 23.64
N GLU A 199 -9.67 -8.96 24.51
CA GLU A 199 -10.44 -9.46 25.62
C GLU A 199 -9.57 -9.66 26.87
N LEU A 200 -10.19 -9.53 28.04
CA LEU A 200 -9.53 -9.90 29.32
C LEU A 200 -9.61 -11.39 29.55
N LEU A 201 -8.52 -11.97 30.00
CA LEU A 201 -8.46 -13.37 30.43
C LEU A 201 -8.19 -13.50 31.91
N PRO A 202 -8.61 -14.60 32.56
CA PRO A 202 -8.05 -14.97 33.85
C PRO A 202 -6.57 -15.34 33.70
N ALA A 203 -5.75 -15.02 34.70
CA ALA A 203 -4.40 -15.56 34.81
C ALA A 203 -4.45 -17.09 34.82
N ARG A 204 -3.47 -17.73 34.18
CA ARG A 204 -3.50 -19.19 33.94
C ARG A 204 -2.22 -19.90 34.39
N GLN A 205 -2.35 -21.17 34.66
CA GLN A 205 -1.24 -22.13 34.79
C GLN A 205 -1.53 -23.39 33.97
N LEU A 206 -0.54 -24.24 33.75
CA LEU A 206 -0.77 -25.48 33.05
C LEU A 206 -1.62 -26.44 33.90
N GLY A 207 -2.72 -26.95 33.35
CA GLY A 207 -3.57 -27.97 33.92
C GLY A 207 -3.71 -29.16 32.97
N GLY A 208 -2.79 -30.12 33.04
CA GLY A 208 -2.75 -31.22 32.07
C GLY A 208 -2.14 -30.79 30.74
N THR A 209 -2.99 -30.57 29.70
CA THR A 209 -2.54 -30.21 28.34
C THR A 209 -2.87 -28.78 27.93
N THR A 210 -3.64 -28.05 28.74
CA THR A 210 -4.12 -26.69 28.45
C THR A 210 -3.96 -25.77 29.65
N GLY A 211 -4.02 -24.48 29.44
CA GLY A 211 -4.04 -23.50 30.52
C GLY A 211 -5.35 -23.51 31.29
N VAL A 212 -5.27 -23.62 32.62
CA VAL A 212 -6.43 -23.55 33.53
C VAL A 212 -6.43 -22.22 34.28
N PRO A 213 -7.61 -21.60 34.47
CA PRO A 213 -7.71 -20.34 35.23
C PRO A 213 -7.26 -20.49 36.67
N LEU A 214 -6.65 -19.44 37.21
CA LEU A 214 -6.31 -19.28 38.60
C LEU A 214 -7.51 -18.73 39.40
N GLY A 215 -7.55 -19.05 40.70
CA GLY A 215 -8.52 -18.46 41.61
C GLY A 215 -8.13 -17.03 42.03
N TYR A 216 -9.09 -16.12 42.01
CA TYR A 216 -8.92 -14.74 42.49
C TYR A 216 -9.35 -14.61 43.96
N THR A 217 -8.68 -13.75 44.70
CA THR A 217 -9.05 -13.37 46.05
C THR A 217 -10.41 -12.66 46.07
N ALA A 218 -11.18 -12.84 47.13
CA ALA A 218 -12.50 -12.18 47.24
C ALA A 218 -12.41 -10.65 47.00
N GLY A 219 -13.27 -10.14 46.14
CA GLY A 219 -13.28 -8.75 45.69
C GLY A 219 -12.52 -8.50 44.38
N TYR A 220 -11.78 -9.49 43.88
CA TYR A 220 -11.06 -9.39 42.59
C TYR A 220 -11.60 -10.42 41.58
N THR A 221 -11.55 -10.02 40.32
CA THR A 221 -11.82 -10.90 39.18
C THR A 221 -10.83 -10.57 38.07
N TYR A 222 -10.77 -11.40 37.03
CA TYR A 222 -9.95 -11.07 35.87
C TYR A 222 -10.48 -9.85 35.08
N THR A 223 -11.77 -9.49 35.19
CA THR A 223 -12.38 -8.29 34.61
C THR A 223 -12.33 -7.06 35.52
N ALA A 224 -12.01 -7.24 36.79
CA ALA A 224 -11.78 -6.19 37.78
C ALA A 224 -10.57 -6.57 38.62
N PRO A 225 -9.36 -6.59 38.03
CA PRO A 225 -8.16 -7.10 38.70
C PRO A 225 -7.54 -6.10 39.66
N ILE A 226 -7.94 -4.84 39.64
CA ILE A 226 -7.41 -3.72 40.43
C ILE A 226 -8.56 -3.01 41.14
N THR A 227 -8.33 -2.59 42.38
CA THR A 227 -9.29 -1.79 43.14
C THR A 227 -9.28 -0.35 42.62
N THR A 228 -10.43 0.09 42.11
CA THR A 228 -10.56 1.37 41.39
C THR A 228 -11.68 2.24 42.01
N ASN A 229 -11.69 3.52 41.71
CA ASN A 229 -12.83 4.39 42.04
C ASN A 229 -14.03 4.14 41.10
N THR A 230 -15.20 4.57 41.52
CA THR A 230 -16.43 4.40 40.74
C THR A 230 -16.53 5.32 39.50
N THR A 231 -15.78 6.43 39.48
CA THR A 231 -15.78 7.40 38.38
C THR A 231 -14.98 6.85 37.19
N ASN A 232 -13.84 6.20 37.47
CA ASN A 232 -12.96 5.60 36.47
C ASN A 232 -12.69 4.15 36.86
N PRO A 233 -13.64 3.23 36.63
CA PRO A 233 -13.46 1.80 36.88
C PRO A 233 -12.47 1.20 35.90
N PHE A 234 -12.00 -0.01 36.20
CA PHE A 234 -11.15 -0.76 35.27
C PHE A 234 -11.96 -1.16 34.02
N VAL A 235 -11.55 -0.69 32.85
CA VAL A 235 -12.20 -0.96 31.56
C VAL A 235 -11.16 -1.28 30.51
N LEU A 236 -11.38 -2.36 29.75
CA LEU A 236 -10.68 -2.63 28.49
C LEU A 236 -11.58 -2.25 27.32
N ASN A 237 -11.09 -1.44 26.43
CA ASN A 237 -11.74 -1.22 25.12
C ASN A 237 -11.41 -2.40 24.21
N ALA A 238 -12.44 -3.15 23.78
CA ALA A 238 -12.27 -4.36 22.98
C ALA A 238 -11.75 -4.09 21.55
N GLN A 239 -11.94 -2.89 21.01
CA GLN A 239 -11.48 -2.52 19.67
C GLN A 239 -10.04 -1.99 19.68
N THR A 240 -9.71 -1.14 20.66
CA THR A 240 -8.40 -0.46 20.69
C THR A 240 -7.38 -1.12 21.62
N GLY A 241 -7.82 -2.01 22.52
CA GLY A 241 -6.97 -2.60 23.55
C GLY A 241 -6.59 -1.62 24.68
N ASN A 242 -7.19 -0.44 24.71
CA ASN A 242 -6.92 0.56 25.71
C ASN A 242 -7.52 0.16 27.05
N ILE A 243 -6.69 0.17 28.12
CA ILE A 243 -7.10 -0.07 29.50
C ILE A 243 -7.09 1.24 30.26
N THR A 244 -8.24 1.62 30.81
CA THR A 244 -8.38 2.85 31.60
C THR A 244 -8.90 2.55 32.98
N PHE A 245 -8.37 3.27 33.99
CA PHE A 245 -8.84 3.19 35.39
C PHE A 245 -8.16 4.24 36.28
N THR A 246 -8.64 4.36 37.51
CA THR A 246 -7.94 5.08 38.59
C THR A 246 -7.85 4.18 39.81
N ALA A 247 -6.64 3.70 40.13
CA ALA A 247 -6.40 2.83 41.28
C ALA A 247 -6.54 3.61 42.62
N THR A 248 -7.12 2.96 43.65
CA THR A 248 -7.41 3.62 44.94
C THR A 248 -6.66 3.03 46.11
N GLN A 249 -6.01 1.87 45.94
CA GLN A 249 -5.25 1.25 47.04
C GLN A 249 -3.93 0.64 46.55
N ALA A 250 -2.92 0.58 47.46
CA ALA A 250 -1.67 -0.10 47.17
C ALA A 250 -1.87 -1.61 47.19
N GLU A 251 -1.56 -2.24 46.05
CA GLU A 251 -1.77 -3.68 45.85
C GLU A 251 -0.92 -4.24 44.71
N THR A 252 -0.82 -5.57 44.65
CA THR A 252 -0.21 -6.25 43.53
C THR A 252 -1.26 -7.12 42.84
N SER A 253 -1.38 -6.97 41.55
CA SER A 253 -2.39 -7.69 40.75
C SER A 253 -1.80 -8.26 39.48
N VAL A 254 -2.64 -8.93 38.69
CA VAL A 254 -2.29 -9.50 37.38
C VAL A 254 -3.34 -9.10 36.35
N ILE A 255 -2.87 -8.57 35.23
CA ILE A 255 -3.70 -8.27 34.06
C ILE A 255 -3.29 -9.22 32.96
N ALA A 256 -4.25 -9.98 32.43
CA ALA A 256 -4.05 -10.85 31.28
C ALA A 256 -5.00 -10.44 30.15
N VAL A 257 -4.43 -10.25 28.96
CA VAL A 257 -5.13 -9.81 27.75
C VAL A 257 -4.87 -10.79 26.62
N ARG A 258 -5.89 -11.12 25.88
CA ARG A 258 -5.80 -11.81 24.58
C ARG A 258 -6.15 -10.84 23.48
N VAL A 259 -5.39 -10.88 22.40
CA VAL A 259 -5.74 -10.26 21.12
C VAL A 259 -6.13 -11.38 20.18
N ASN A 260 -7.38 -11.36 19.75
CA ASN A 260 -7.90 -12.28 18.74
C ASN A 260 -7.82 -11.63 17.38
N GLU A 261 -7.56 -12.45 16.37
CA GLU A 261 -7.39 -12.05 14.98
C GLU A 261 -8.41 -12.74 14.10
N TYR A 262 -9.08 -11.99 13.24
CA TYR A 262 -10.17 -12.46 12.41
C TYR A 262 -9.93 -12.07 10.95
N ARG A 263 -10.09 -13.05 10.06
CA ARG A 263 -10.06 -12.88 8.61
C ARG A 263 -11.45 -13.07 8.02
N TYR A 264 -11.82 -12.19 7.10
CA TYR A 264 -13.07 -12.36 6.39
C TYR A 264 -12.90 -13.40 5.30
N ASP A 265 -13.62 -14.51 5.42
CA ASP A 265 -13.68 -15.54 4.40
C ASP A 265 -14.63 -15.07 3.29
N THR A 266 -14.07 -14.71 2.16
CA THR A 266 -14.84 -14.23 0.99
C THR A 266 -15.64 -15.34 0.30
N LEU A 267 -15.28 -16.61 0.50
CA LEU A 267 -15.98 -17.76 -0.09
C LEU A 267 -17.28 -18.07 0.66
N TYR A 268 -17.23 -18.00 2.00
CA TYR A 268 -18.35 -18.34 2.86
C TYR A 268 -19.09 -17.13 3.46
N GLY A 269 -18.52 -15.92 3.36
CA GLY A 269 -19.16 -14.66 3.74
C GLY A 269 -19.23 -14.41 5.25
N PHE A 270 -18.30 -14.94 6.04
CA PHE A 270 -18.22 -14.70 7.49
C PHE A 270 -16.78 -14.47 7.98
N TRP A 271 -16.67 -13.92 9.19
CA TRP A 271 -15.39 -13.71 9.86
C TRP A 271 -14.97 -14.98 10.57
N GLU A 272 -13.77 -15.46 10.29
CA GLU A 272 -13.18 -16.63 10.94
C GLU A 272 -11.96 -16.21 11.77
N LYS A 273 -11.82 -16.78 12.97
CA LYS A 273 -10.66 -16.58 13.81
C LYS A 273 -9.47 -17.32 13.22
N VAL A 274 -8.42 -16.58 12.85
CA VAL A 274 -7.19 -17.11 12.25
C VAL A 274 -6.03 -17.15 13.22
N GLY A 275 -6.08 -16.39 14.31
CA GLY A 275 -5.02 -16.37 15.29
C GLY A 275 -5.38 -15.72 16.61
N SER A 276 -4.47 -15.80 17.57
CA SER A 276 -4.51 -14.97 18.78
C SER A 276 -3.14 -14.89 19.43
N SER A 277 -2.92 -13.89 20.29
CA SER A 277 -1.76 -13.78 21.20
C SER A 277 -2.21 -13.40 22.57
N ASN A 278 -1.59 -14.00 23.60
CA ASN A 278 -1.86 -13.69 24.99
C ASN A 278 -0.67 -12.96 25.62
N ARG A 279 -0.97 -11.96 26.42
CA ARG A 279 -0.02 -11.28 27.31
C ARG A 279 -0.54 -11.30 28.73
N GLU A 280 0.34 -11.57 29.68
CA GLU A 280 0.06 -11.43 31.09
C GLU A 280 1.17 -10.63 31.77
N ILE A 281 0.80 -9.74 32.66
CA ILE A 281 1.73 -8.93 33.43
C ILE A 281 1.26 -8.76 34.88
N GLN A 282 2.19 -8.88 35.83
CA GLN A 282 2.00 -8.44 37.18
C GLN A 282 2.10 -6.92 37.27
N VAL A 283 1.14 -6.30 37.93
CA VAL A 283 1.03 -4.86 38.13
C VAL A 283 1.16 -4.54 39.61
N THR A 284 2.00 -3.58 39.96
CA THR A 284 2.15 -3.06 41.33
C THR A 284 1.56 -1.65 41.40
N VAL A 285 0.56 -1.45 42.22
CA VAL A 285 -0.01 -0.14 42.56
C VAL A 285 0.68 0.39 43.79
N ALA A 286 1.34 1.55 43.66
CA ALA A 286 2.17 2.14 44.74
C ALA A 286 1.58 3.45 45.27
N ASN A 287 1.85 3.76 46.54
CA ASN A 287 1.40 4.97 47.21
C ASN A 287 2.47 6.06 47.30
N ASN A 288 3.69 5.80 46.83
CA ASN A 288 4.85 6.66 46.95
C ASN A 288 5.33 7.23 45.60
N CYS A 289 4.44 7.39 44.64
CA CYS A 289 4.76 7.98 43.35
C CYS A 289 3.68 9.00 42.91
N LEU A 290 4.07 9.87 41.98
CA LEU A 290 3.18 10.85 41.35
C LEU A 290 3.23 10.72 39.83
N PRO A 291 2.09 10.86 39.13
CA PRO A 291 2.12 10.91 37.67
C PRO A 291 2.84 12.18 37.19
N ILE A 292 3.67 12.07 36.17
CA ILE A 292 4.31 13.22 35.52
C ILE A 292 3.35 13.80 34.49
N VAL A 293 3.07 15.10 34.60
CA VAL A 293 2.33 15.85 33.59
C VAL A 293 3.31 16.24 32.48
N ASN A 294 3.39 15.45 31.43
CA ASN A 294 4.25 15.74 30.27
C ASN A 294 3.65 16.80 29.34
N ALA A 295 4.54 17.53 28.63
CA ALA A 295 4.15 18.37 27.54
C ALA A 295 3.46 17.53 26.43
N GLY A 296 2.46 18.11 25.76
CA GLY A 296 1.81 17.45 24.62
C GLY A 296 2.76 17.22 23.45
N VAL A 297 2.47 16.25 22.64
CA VAL A 297 3.14 16.00 21.35
C VAL A 297 2.90 17.15 20.40
N LYS A 298 3.88 17.52 19.60
CA LYS A 298 3.74 18.48 18.49
C LYS A 298 4.28 17.91 17.20
N LEU A 299 3.65 18.29 16.10
CA LEU A 299 4.11 18.00 14.77
C LEU A 299 5.41 18.73 14.45
N LYS A 300 6.31 18.08 13.74
CA LYS A 300 7.48 18.70 13.15
C LYS A 300 7.87 17.99 11.85
N PHE A 301 8.69 18.65 11.04
CA PHE A 301 9.34 18.02 9.90
C PHE A 301 10.69 17.42 10.27
N PRO A 302 11.17 16.40 9.52
CA PRO A 302 12.57 15.97 9.59
C PRO A 302 13.51 17.13 9.21
N SER A 303 14.59 17.32 9.96
CA SER A 303 15.69 18.24 9.59
C SER A 303 16.60 17.58 8.53
N PRO A 304 17.30 18.35 7.68
CA PRO A 304 17.28 19.80 7.51
C PRO A 304 16.17 20.30 6.57
N GLY A 305 16.10 21.60 6.33
CA GLY A 305 15.22 22.21 5.32
C GLY A 305 13.88 22.71 5.87
N VAL A 306 13.83 22.96 7.17
CA VAL A 306 12.65 23.51 7.83
C VAL A 306 12.89 24.99 8.16
N SER A 307 11.92 25.84 7.81
CA SER A 307 11.84 27.24 8.24
C SER A 307 10.59 27.46 9.10
N LEU A 308 10.45 28.63 9.69
CA LEU A 308 9.25 29.02 10.43
C LEU A 308 8.52 30.14 9.67
N ASP A 309 7.20 30.11 9.69
CA ASP A 309 6.39 31.24 9.24
C ASP A 309 6.28 32.34 10.31
N ASN A 310 5.56 33.41 10.02
CA ASN A 310 5.33 34.54 10.92
C ASN A 310 4.49 34.19 12.18
N ARG A 311 3.90 32.99 12.22
CA ARG A 311 3.14 32.45 13.36
C ARG A 311 3.90 31.35 14.11
N GLY A 312 5.19 31.12 13.76
CA GLY A 312 6.03 30.09 14.35
C GLY A 312 5.71 28.65 13.92
N ARG A 313 4.90 28.47 12.86
CA ARG A 313 4.62 27.15 12.31
C ARG A 313 5.75 26.70 11.41
N GLN A 314 6.05 25.40 11.41
CA GLN A 314 7.09 24.84 10.57
C GLN A 314 6.64 24.79 9.10
N VAL A 315 7.54 25.24 8.22
CA VAL A 315 7.37 25.24 6.76
C VAL A 315 8.50 24.45 6.13
N ARG A 316 8.16 23.51 5.26
CA ARG A 316 9.14 22.76 4.47
C ARG A 316 8.78 22.78 2.99
N GLN A 317 9.78 22.92 2.13
CA GLN A 317 9.62 22.72 0.70
C GLN A 317 9.25 21.27 0.41
N TYR A 318 8.26 21.08 -0.43
CA TYR A 318 7.73 19.79 -0.81
C TYR A 318 7.73 19.64 -2.34
N ASN A 319 8.10 18.44 -2.82
CA ASN A 319 8.11 18.16 -4.24
C ASN A 319 6.71 17.77 -4.71
N CYS A 320 6.21 18.43 -5.75
CA CYS A 320 4.88 18.19 -6.29
C CYS A 320 4.68 16.83 -6.97
N LEU A 321 5.74 16.05 -7.17
CA LEU A 321 5.63 14.67 -7.68
C LEU A 321 5.47 13.62 -6.57
N ASP A 322 5.74 14.01 -5.32
CA ASP A 322 5.62 13.09 -4.20
C ASP A 322 4.16 12.96 -3.75
N SER A 323 3.76 11.76 -3.42
CA SER A 323 2.45 11.43 -2.83
C SER A 323 2.55 10.96 -1.39
N SER A 324 3.68 11.24 -0.72
CA SER A 324 3.90 10.88 0.68
C SER A 324 4.64 11.97 1.44
N VAL A 325 4.25 12.20 2.68
CA VAL A 325 4.85 13.20 3.59
C VAL A 325 5.41 12.50 4.81
N MET A 326 6.70 12.68 5.10
CA MET A 326 7.29 12.21 6.34
C MET A 326 7.08 13.25 7.44
N LEU A 327 6.39 12.85 8.49
CA LEU A 327 6.20 13.61 9.71
C LEU A 327 7.19 13.16 10.79
N ARG A 328 7.53 14.05 11.70
CA ARG A 328 8.19 13.77 12.95
C ARG A 328 7.40 14.37 14.11
N PHE A 329 7.73 13.95 15.31
CA PHE A 329 7.10 14.43 16.52
C PHE A 329 8.13 15.00 17.51
N THR A 330 7.70 15.88 18.39
CA THR A 330 8.57 16.39 19.49
C THR A 330 8.82 15.35 20.56
N LEU A 331 7.86 14.44 20.75
CA LEU A 331 7.92 13.26 21.61
C LEU A 331 7.39 12.08 20.80
N SER A 332 7.84 10.86 21.11
CA SER A 332 7.30 9.65 20.49
C SER A 332 5.81 9.50 20.78
N VAL A 333 5.09 8.94 19.81
CA VAL A 333 3.67 8.64 19.88
C VAL A 333 3.43 7.14 19.91
N GLU A 334 2.40 6.72 20.62
CA GLU A 334 1.94 5.34 20.68
C GLU A 334 1.33 4.92 19.35
N MET A 335 1.83 3.87 18.72
CA MET A 335 1.32 3.40 17.43
C MET A 335 -0.14 2.97 17.47
N SER A 336 -0.63 2.50 18.62
CA SER A 336 -2.04 2.11 18.80
C SER A 336 -3.00 3.30 18.83
N SER A 337 -2.49 4.53 19.02
CA SER A 337 -3.27 5.77 18.89
C SER A 337 -3.23 6.37 17.50
N VAL A 338 -2.58 5.71 16.56
CA VAL A 338 -2.51 6.16 15.16
C VAL A 338 -3.60 5.44 14.37
N SER A 339 -4.58 6.19 13.87
CA SER A 339 -5.60 5.66 12.98
C SER A 339 -5.00 5.36 11.61
N PRO A 340 -4.88 4.09 11.17
CA PRO A 340 -4.19 3.73 9.92
C PRO A 340 -4.80 4.36 8.67
N ASP A 341 -6.09 4.72 8.72
CA ASP A 341 -6.85 5.37 7.64
C ASP A 341 -6.52 6.87 7.45
N GLY A 342 -5.63 7.41 8.29
CA GLY A 342 -5.21 8.82 8.24
C GLY A 342 -6.18 9.80 8.88
N SER A 343 -7.22 9.30 9.58
CA SER A 343 -8.26 10.15 10.17
C SER A 343 -7.76 11.10 11.27
N ASP A 344 -6.57 10.88 11.84
CA ASP A 344 -5.90 11.77 12.83
C ASP A 344 -5.43 13.10 12.23
N PHE A 345 -5.40 13.19 10.91
CA PHE A 345 -4.91 14.37 10.22
C PHE A 345 -5.89 14.87 9.17
N ARG A 346 -5.76 16.16 8.87
CA ARG A 346 -6.39 16.76 7.70
C ARG A 346 -5.36 17.57 6.92
N LEU A 347 -5.34 17.35 5.60
CA LEU A 347 -4.53 18.12 4.66
C LEU A 347 -5.43 18.97 3.79
N THR A 348 -5.11 20.26 3.66
CA THR A 348 -5.83 21.20 2.79
C THR A 348 -4.89 21.82 1.78
N SER A 349 -5.38 21.98 0.56
CA SER A 349 -4.69 22.65 -0.54
C SER A 349 -4.65 24.18 -0.38
N PRO A 350 -3.85 24.92 -1.17
CA PRO A 350 -3.77 26.36 -1.10
C PRO A 350 -5.12 27.09 -1.31
N ASN A 351 -6.04 26.46 -2.03
CA ASN A 351 -7.41 26.97 -2.23
C ASN A 351 -8.43 26.41 -1.23
N GLY A 352 -7.97 25.82 -0.12
CA GLY A 352 -8.82 25.33 0.97
C GLY A 352 -9.52 23.99 0.74
N GLN A 353 -9.28 23.33 -0.40
CA GLN A 353 -9.89 22.02 -0.68
C GLN A 353 -9.18 20.89 0.08
N PRO A 354 -9.91 19.93 0.64
CA PRO A 354 -9.32 18.80 1.33
C PRO A 354 -8.60 17.86 0.34
N ILE A 355 -7.44 17.38 0.75
CA ILE A 355 -6.69 16.31 0.06
C ILE A 355 -6.85 15.03 0.88
N PRO A 356 -7.43 13.96 0.34
CA PRO A 356 -7.58 12.71 1.07
C PRO A 356 -6.23 12.09 1.44
N ILE A 357 -6.11 11.66 2.70
CA ILE A 357 -5.01 10.83 3.19
C ILE A 357 -5.48 9.38 3.04
N LEU A 358 -4.63 8.51 2.47
CA LEU A 358 -4.96 7.11 2.24
C LEU A 358 -4.56 6.22 3.41
N GLN A 359 -3.41 6.51 4.01
CA GLN A 359 -2.82 5.66 5.01
C GLN A 359 -1.76 6.41 5.82
N LEU A 360 -1.65 6.06 7.11
CA LEU A 360 -0.49 6.37 7.96
C LEU A 360 0.34 5.11 8.15
N VAL A 361 1.66 5.24 7.99
CA VAL A 361 2.61 4.15 8.21
C VAL A 361 3.65 4.60 9.22
N GLY A 362 3.72 3.91 10.35
CA GLY A 362 4.75 4.12 11.38
C GLY A 362 5.66 2.91 11.50
N TYR A 363 6.84 3.13 12.06
CA TYR A 363 7.82 2.08 12.36
C TYR A 363 8.08 2.11 13.88
N PRO A 364 7.27 1.37 14.66
CA PRO A 364 7.40 1.41 16.12
C PRO A 364 8.70 0.75 16.58
N ASP A 365 9.22 1.27 17.69
CA ASP A 365 10.28 0.65 18.44
C ASP A 365 9.76 -0.53 19.31
N TYR A 366 10.61 -1.01 20.24
CA TYR A 366 10.23 -2.09 21.16
C TYR A 366 9.11 -1.71 22.15
N ASN A 367 8.83 -0.43 22.32
CA ASN A 367 7.79 0.07 23.22
C ASN A 367 6.46 0.26 22.50
N GLY A 368 6.44 0.06 21.17
CA GLY A 368 5.30 0.38 20.35
C GLY A 368 5.16 1.87 20.07
N GLU A 369 6.23 2.64 20.27
CA GLU A 369 6.27 4.07 20.04
C GLU A 369 6.97 4.39 18.72
N THR A 370 6.56 5.48 18.09
CA THR A 370 7.26 6.01 16.90
C THR A 370 7.47 7.51 17.04
N ASP A 371 8.62 8.00 16.57
CA ASP A 371 8.92 9.42 16.47
C ASP A 371 8.57 9.99 15.09
N SER A 372 8.08 9.14 14.18
CA SER A 372 7.82 9.50 12.78
C SER A 372 6.69 8.69 12.15
N LEU A 373 5.93 9.34 11.26
CA LEU A 373 4.90 8.72 10.44
C LEU A 373 5.08 9.11 8.98
N LEU A 374 4.89 8.14 8.09
CA LEU A 374 4.75 8.40 6.67
C LEU A 374 3.26 8.53 6.33
N VAL A 375 2.85 9.73 5.94
CA VAL A 375 1.50 10.04 5.46
C VAL A 375 1.44 9.75 3.97
N LYS A 376 0.61 8.82 3.53
CA LYS A 376 0.37 8.53 2.12
C LYS A 376 -0.85 9.29 1.62
N LEU A 377 -0.68 10.03 0.54
CA LEU A 377 -1.73 10.87 -0.06
C LEU A 377 -2.41 10.17 -1.22
N SER A 378 -3.67 10.49 -1.48
CA SER A 378 -4.42 9.96 -2.62
C SER A 378 -3.90 10.44 -3.98
N LYS A 379 -3.19 11.57 -3.99
CA LYS A 379 -2.59 12.19 -5.20
C LYS A 379 -1.44 13.10 -4.80
N PRO A 380 -0.52 13.41 -5.73
CA PRO A 380 0.52 14.41 -5.51
C PRO A 380 -0.05 15.81 -5.27
N LEU A 381 0.73 16.65 -4.60
CA LEU A 381 0.38 18.06 -4.37
C LEU A 381 0.78 18.88 -5.60
N SER A 382 -0.14 19.07 -6.54
CA SER A 382 0.13 19.64 -7.87
C SER A 382 -0.05 21.15 -7.98
N LEU A 383 -0.67 21.80 -7.00
CA LEU A 383 -0.86 23.26 -7.01
C LEU A 383 0.29 23.95 -6.29
N ASN A 384 0.81 25.02 -6.89
CA ASN A 384 1.77 25.88 -6.21
C ASN A 384 1.09 26.60 -5.03
N GLY A 385 1.79 26.71 -3.90
CA GLY A 385 1.30 27.38 -2.71
C GLY A 385 1.51 26.58 -1.43
N ASP A 386 0.87 27.03 -0.36
CA ASP A 386 0.98 26.47 0.96
C ASP A 386 -0.16 25.48 1.23
N TYR A 387 0.20 24.23 1.53
CA TYR A 387 -0.71 23.18 2.00
C TYR A 387 -0.59 23.10 3.52
N PHE A 388 -1.74 22.98 4.20
CA PHE A 388 -1.79 22.92 5.65
C PHE A 388 -2.14 21.50 6.09
N LEU A 389 -1.21 20.85 6.78
CA LEU A 389 -1.43 19.58 7.45
C LEU A 389 -1.58 19.83 8.94
N TYR A 390 -2.69 19.41 9.52
CA TYR A 390 -2.98 19.59 10.94
C TYR A 390 -3.62 18.37 11.58
N SER A 391 -3.37 18.20 12.88
CA SER A 391 -3.93 17.15 13.71
C SER A 391 -5.41 17.38 14.00
N LYS A 392 -6.16 16.32 14.14
CA LYS A 392 -7.55 16.32 14.58
C LYS A 392 -7.85 15.01 15.32
N VAL A 393 -9.01 14.93 15.98
CA VAL A 393 -9.50 13.68 16.55
C VAL A 393 -9.82 12.71 15.42
N GLY A 394 -9.22 11.53 15.47
CA GLY A 394 -9.40 10.44 14.52
C GLY A 394 -10.69 9.65 14.72
N ASN A 395 -10.90 8.62 13.89
CA ASN A 395 -12.05 7.73 14.00
C ASN A 395 -12.00 6.84 15.25
N ASP A 396 -10.82 6.72 15.87
CA ASP A 396 -10.58 6.01 17.13
C ASP A 396 -10.91 6.84 18.38
N GLY A 397 -11.31 8.12 18.20
CA GLY A 397 -11.79 9.01 19.26
C GLY A 397 -10.70 9.75 20.02
N ASN A 398 -9.43 9.69 19.57
CA ASN A 398 -8.32 10.46 20.14
C ASN A 398 -7.57 11.21 19.01
N THR A 399 -6.65 12.10 19.38
CA THR A 399 -5.55 12.53 18.54
C THR A 399 -4.39 11.53 18.76
N LEU A 400 -3.17 11.85 18.36
CA LEU A 400 -2.04 10.98 18.69
C LEU A 400 -1.68 11.12 20.19
N LEU A 401 -1.50 9.98 20.86
CA LEU A 401 -1.11 9.91 22.27
C LEU A 401 0.40 9.73 22.40
N ASN A 402 1.02 10.40 23.36
CA ASN A 402 2.36 10.02 23.80
C ASN A 402 2.29 8.83 24.78
N LYS A 403 3.43 8.24 25.12
CA LYS A 403 3.54 7.13 26.07
C LYS A 403 2.94 7.39 27.47
N CYS A 404 2.66 8.65 27.80
CA CYS A 404 2.02 9.02 29.06
C CYS A 404 0.50 9.21 28.88
N GLY A 405 -0.07 8.83 27.75
CA GLY A 405 -1.48 8.97 27.45
C GLY A 405 -1.93 10.42 27.26
N LYS A 406 -0.98 11.33 26.98
CA LYS A 406 -1.31 12.74 26.73
C LYS A 406 -1.57 12.96 25.24
N ASP A 407 -2.74 13.49 24.95
CA ASP A 407 -3.17 13.85 23.59
C ASP A 407 -2.31 14.93 22.95
N MET A 408 -2.11 14.81 21.64
CA MET A 408 -1.66 15.94 20.82
C MET A 408 -2.77 16.99 20.77
N ASN A 409 -2.41 18.27 20.76
CA ASN A 409 -3.40 19.31 20.58
C ASN A 409 -4.02 19.24 19.19
N GLU A 410 -5.35 19.39 19.11
CA GLU A 410 -6.00 19.57 17.82
C GLU A 410 -5.49 20.85 17.13
N PHE A 411 -5.48 20.80 15.80
CA PHE A 411 -5.02 21.89 14.92
C PHE A 411 -3.53 22.26 15.07
N ASP A 412 -2.71 21.38 15.69
CA ASP A 412 -1.27 21.53 15.58
C ASP A 412 -0.89 21.40 14.10
N THR A 413 -0.27 22.44 13.52
CA THR A 413 -0.23 22.65 12.08
C THR A 413 1.19 22.82 11.58
N ILE A 414 1.52 22.11 10.49
CA ILE A 414 2.72 22.30 9.68
C ILE A 414 2.35 22.63 8.24
N ILE A 415 3.25 23.28 7.51
CA ILE A 415 3.02 23.80 6.16
C ILE A 415 3.95 23.11 5.17
N LEU A 416 3.35 22.47 4.16
CA LEU A 416 4.05 21.94 2.99
C LEU A 416 4.01 23.00 1.91
N LYS A 417 5.15 23.62 1.60
CA LYS A 417 5.23 24.64 0.57
C LYS A 417 5.60 24.01 -0.76
N VAL A 418 4.69 24.06 -1.69
CA VAL A 418 4.88 23.53 -3.04
C VAL A 418 5.17 24.68 -3.98
N ASN A 419 6.35 24.66 -4.59
CA ASN A 419 6.78 25.63 -5.58
C ASN A 419 7.33 24.90 -6.80
N ASN A 420 7.23 25.51 -7.96
CA ASN A 420 7.82 25.01 -9.21
C ASN A 420 7.40 23.56 -9.51
N CYS A 421 6.09 23.30 -9.42
CA CYS A 421 5.56 22.05 -9.95
C CYS A 421 6.01 21.92 -11.39
N ILE A 422 6.52 20.74 -11.75
CA ILE A 422 6.94 20.45 -13.11
C ILE A 422 5.72 20.66 -14.01
N ASN A 423 5.70 21.79 -14.70
CA ASN A 423 4.73 22.04 -15.74
C ASN A 423 5.31 21.40 -17.00
N LEU A 424 5.04 20.11 -17.17
CA LEU A 424 5.42 19.42 -18.39
C LEU A 424 4.47 19.85 -19.48
N ASP A 425 4.96 20.65 -20.39
CA ASP A 425 4.26 20.97 -21.63
C ASP A 425 4.42 19.78 -22.59
N MET A 426 3.51 18.82 -22.46
CA MET A 426 3.38 17.71 -23.37
C MET A 426 2.17 17.93 -24.27
N GLN A 427 2.39 17.93 -25.57
CA GLN A 427 1.34 18.19 -26.57
C GLN A 427 1.25 17.04 -27.56
N LEU A 428 0.04 16.56 -27.82
CA LEU A 428 -0.24 15.72 -28.99
C LEU A 428 -0.27 16.64 -30.21
N ARG A 429 0.75 16.49 -31.07
CA ARG A 429 0.96 17.37 -32.22
C ARG A 429 0.11 16.99 -33.40
N ASN A 430 -0.06 15.69 -33.61
CA ASN A 430 -0.68 15.18 -34.81
C ASN A 430 -1.37 13.83 -34.57
N VAL A 431 -2.47 13.61 -35.27
CA VAL A 431 -3.11 12.30 -35.51
C VAL A 431 -3.38 12.22 -37.01
N SER A 432 -2.62 11.41 -37.70
CA SER A 432 -2.66 11.21 -39.15
C SER A 432 -3.11 9.80 -39.48
N ILE A 433 -3.78 9.59 -40.59
CA ILE A 433 -3.98 8.23 -41.13
C ILE A 433 -2.78 7.91 -42.02
N ASP A 434 -2.09 6.81 -41.72
CA ASP A 434 -0.93 6.38 -42.50
C ASP A 434 -1.32 5.67 -43.84
N GLU A 435 -0.34 5.15 -44.57
CA GLU A 435 -0.56 4.51 -45.84
C GLU A 435 -1.22 3.12 -45.70
N ASP A 436 -1.16 2.50 -44.53
CA ASP A 436 -1.83 1.24 -44.18
C ASP A 436 -3.22 1.48 -43.54
N GLU A 437 -3.69 2.74 -43.56
CA GLU A 437 -4.98 3.19 -43.00
C GLU A 437 -5.09 3.00 -41.47
N HIS A 438 -3.99 3.18 -40.77
CA HIS A 438 -3.97 3.21 -39.30
C HIS A 438 -3.77 4.64 -38.76
N PRO A 439 -4.42 5.00 -37.63
CA PRO A 439 -4.13 6.27 -36.96
C PRO A 439 -2.69 6.30 -36.40
N HIS A 440 -1.89 7.23 -36.85
CA HIS A 440 -0.53 7.47 -36.41
C HIS A 440 -0.46 8.76 -35.60
N LEU A 441 -0.03 8.65 -34.34
CA LEU A 441 0.03 9.73 -33.37
C LEU A 441 1.47 10.24 -33.22
N TYR A 442 1.63 11.57 -33.11
CA TYR A 442 2.92 12.21 -32.79
C TYR A 442 2.75 13.21 -31.67
N TRP A 443 3.60 13.12 -30.63
CA TRP A 443 3.59 14.05 -29.52
C TRP A 443 4.97 14.65 -29.25
N GLN A 444 4.97 15.80 -28.59
CA GLN A 444 6.17 16.53 -28.22
C GLN A 444 6.19 16.78 -26.72
N ILE A 445 7.40 16.77 -26.16
CA ILE A 445 7.70 17.17 -24.80
C ILE A 445 8.90 18.11 -24.85
N ASP A 446 8.88 19.15 -24.03
CA ASP A 446 10.06 19.99 -23.87
C ASP A 446 11.19 19.21 -23.19
N PRO A 447 12.31 18.91 -23.89
CA PRO A 447 13.39 18.12 -23.33
C PRO A 447 14.08 18.80 -22.15
N ALA A 448 14.00 20.13 -22.03
CA ALA A 448 14.61 20.90 -20.93
C ALA A 448 13.84 20.69 -19.60
N THR A 449 12.56 20.35 -19.66
CA THR A 449 11.70 20.15 -18.48
C THR A 449 11.40 18.69 -18.21
N PHE A 450 11.82 17.76 -19.08
CA PHE A 450 11.51 16.34 -18.99
C PHE A 450 12.41 15.60 -17.98
N PRO A 451 11.87 15.16 -16.82
CA PRO A 451 12.64 14.40 -15.82
C PRO A 451 12.71 12.91 -16.18
N SER A 452 13.55 12.55 -17.14
CA SER A 452 13.64 11.16 -17.65
C SER A 452 13.94 10.12 -16.57
N TYR A 453 14.60 10.49 -15.49
CA TYR A 453 14.91 9.60 -14.35
C TYR A 453 13.67 9.23 -13.50
N LEU A 454 12.55 9.95 -13.65
CA LEU A 454 11.27 9.64 -13.00
C LEU A 454 10.28 8.94 -13.93
N PHE A 455 10.64 8.75 -15.19
CA PHE A 455 9.75 8.23 -16.21
C PHE A 455 9.39 6.76 -15.95
N ASN A 456 8.09 6.46 -16.03
CA ASN A 456 7.60 5.07 -15.99
C ASN A 456 7.10 4.64 -17.37
N LEU A 457 6.11 5.37 -17.94
CA LEU A 457 5.55 5.05 -19.24
C LEU A 457 4.70 6.21 -19.81
N TYR A 458 4.44 6.17 -21.13
CA TYR A 458 3.32 6.86 -21.75
C TYR A 458 2.14 5.91 -21.85
N ARG A 459 0.94 6.40 -21.61
CA ARG A 459 -0.31 5.70 -21.84
C ARG A 459 -1.11 6.43 -22.90
N VAL A 460 -1.46 5.70 -23.97
CA VAL A 460 -2.24 6.23 -25.08
C VAL A 460 -3.71 5.88 -24.84
N TYR A 461 -4.56 6.89 -25.00
CA TYR A 461 -6.01 6.72 -24.85
C TYR A 461 -6.73 7.06 -26.14
N ARG A 462 -7.80 6.30 -26.43
CA ARG A 462 -8.66 6.49 -27.59
C ARG A 462 -10.13 6.59 -27.18
N SER A 463 -10.86 7.44 -27.90
CA SER A 463 -12.32 7.50 -27.90
C SER A 463 -12.85 7.22 -29.30
N ALA A 464 -13.89 6.37 -29.37
CA ALA A 464 -14.65 6.05 -30.57
C ALA A 464 -16.09 6.60 -30.54
N ASP A 465 -16.45 7.35 -29.48
CA ASP A 465 -17.80 7.86 -29.21
C ASP A 465 -17.87 9.40 -29.19
N GLY A 466 -17.01 10.02 -29.98
CA GLY A 466 -16.96 11.50 -30.10
C GLY A 466 -16.37 12.19 -28.87
N GLY A 467 -15.67 11.47 -27.96
CA GLY A 467 -15.05 12.00 -26.76
C GLY A 467 -15.87 11.82 -25.49
N ALA A 468 -16.97 11.07 -25.54
CA ALA A 468 -17.79 10.78 -24.36
C ALA A 468 -17.06 9.83 -23.39
N SER A 469 -16.30 8.88 -23.90
CA SER A 469 -15.43 8.00 -23.11
C SER A 469 -14.07 7.76 -23.77
N TYR A 470 -13.05 7.48 -22.95
CA TYR A 470 -11.70 7.16 -23.40
C TYR A 470 -11.21 5.87 -22.77
N GLN A 471 -10.65 4.99 -23.61
CA GLN A 471 -10.08 3.72 -23.15
C GLN A 471 -8.57 3.73 -23.36
N PRO A 472 -7.78 3.20 -22.41
CA PRO A 472 -6.35 3.02 -22.62
C PRO A 472 -6.13 1.90 -23.66
N ILE A 473 -5.34 2.19 -24.70
CA ILE A 473 -5.07 1.25 -25.81
C ILE A 473 -3.62 0.79 -25.87
N ALA A 474 -2.70 1.55 -25.30
CA ALA A 474 -1.28 1.19 -25.26
C ALA A 474 -0.56 1.79 -24.05
N SER A 475 0.54 1.12 -23.65
CA SER A 475 1.51 1.60 -22.67
C SER A 475 2.92 1.46 -23.26
N LEU A 476 3.68 2.56 -23.32
CA LEU A 476 5.02 2.62 -23.91
C LEU A 476 6.04 2.94 -22.83
N ASN A 477 6.96 2.02 -22.57
CA ASN A 477 7.98 2.15 -21.52
C ASN A 477 9.27 2.85 -22.00
N ASP A 478 9.34 3.21 -23.27
CA ASP A 478 10.47 3.98 -23.80
C ASP A 478 10.25 5.48 -23.55
N SER A 479 11.13 6.10 -22.78
CA SER A 479 11.10 7.53 -22.49
C SER A 479 11.37 8.42 -23.72
N ALA A 480 12.00 7.86 -24.76
CA ALA A 480 12.29 8.52 -26.02
C ALA A 480 11.14 8.42 -27.04
N ALA A 481 10.13 7.58 -26.80
CA ALA A 481 9.00 7.44 -27.68
C ALA A 481 8.27 8.77 -27.90
N ARG A 482 8.01 9.13 -29.17
CA ARG A 482 7.30 10.34 -29.58
C ARG A 482 6.21 10.06 -30.59
N GLU A 483 6.00 8.81 -30.91
CA GLU A 483 4.99 8.35 -31.87
C GLU A 483 4.37 7.02 -31.45
N PHE A 484 3.18 6.73 -31.99
CA PHE A 484 2.47 5.47 -31.80
C PHE A 484 1.51 5.24 -32.96
N VAL A 485 1.47 4.01 -33.50
CA VAL A 485 0.52 3.59 -34.52
C VAL A 485 -0.57 2.73 -33.88
N ASP A 486 -1.82 3.12 -34.04
CA ASP A 486 -2.96 2.36 -33.54
C ASP A 486 -3.41 1.29 -34.57
N ILE A 487 -2.68 0.19 -34.62
CA ILE A 487 -2.97 -0.93 -35.53
C ILE A 487 -4.29 -1.66 -35.21
N SER A 488 -4.96 -1.34 -34.09
CA SER A 488 -6.27 -1.92 -33.77
C SER A 488 -7.44 -1.26 -34.51
N VAL A 489 -7.16 -0.13 -35.15
CA VAL A 489 -8.08 0.61 -36.03
C VAL A 489 -7.60 0.38 -37.47
N ASP A 490 -8.32 -0.39 -38.24
CA ASP A 490 -8.04 -0.74 -39.63
C ASP A 490 -8.81 0.15 -40.60
N ALA A 491 -8.62 -0.05 -41.93
CA ALA A 491 -9.28 0.66 -43.00
C ALA A 491 -10.81 0.77 -42.82
N ALA A 492 -11.48 -0.35 -42.53
CA ALA A 492 -12.93 -0.36 -42.35
C ALA A 492 -13.40 0.52 -41.20
N LYS A 493 -12.59 0.62 -40.14
CA LYS A 493 -12.91 1.44 -38.96
C LYS A 493 -12.60 2.94 -39.20
N VAL A 494 -11.50 3.29 -39.88
CA VAL A 494 -11.21 4.70 -40.21
C VAL A 494 -12.21 5.24 -41.24
N ASP A 495 -12.76 4.39 -42.11
CA ASP A 495 -13.81 4.76 -43.04
C ASP A 495 -15.17 4.98 -42.37
N ALA A 496 -15.39 4.36 -41.23
CA ALA A 496 -16.64 4.48 -40.49
C ALA A 496 -16.76 5.75 -39.65
N GLN A 497 -15.65 6.23 -39.09
CA GLN A 497 -15.68 7.37 -38.15
C GLN A 497 -14.30 7.99 -37.85
N SER A 498 -14.33 9.17 -37.25
CA SER A 498 -13.15 9.83 -36.65
C SER A 498 -12.91 9.30 -35.23
N TYR A 499 -11.64 9.14 -34.87
CA TYR A 499 -11.20 8.74 -33.52
C TYR A 499 -10.51 9.91 -32.83
N ARG A 500 -10.71 10.04 -31.50
CA ARG A 500 -10.05 11.06 -30.67
C ARG A 500 -9.01 10.41 -29.77
N TYR A 501 -7.86 11.08 -29.65
CA TYR A 501 -6.73 10.57 -28.87
C TYR A 501 -6.20 11.62 -27.92
N TYR A 502 -5.63 11.15 -26.81
CA TYR A 502 -4.68 11.87 -26.00
C TYR A 502 -3.62 10.91 -25.45
N VAL A 503 -2.48 11.46 -25.08
CA VAL A 503 -1.39 10.73 -24.43
C VAL A 503 -1.20 11.28 -23.02
N GLN A 504 -1.01 10.38 -22.06
CA GLN A 504 -0.75 10.71 -20.67
C GLN A 504 0.57 10.10 -20.23
N MET A 505 1.44 10.90 -19.63
CA MET A 505 2.69 10.42 -19.07
C MET A 505 2.51 10.01 -17.61
N ILE A 506 3.22 8.98 -17.20
CA ILE A 506 3.32 8.52 -15.82
C ILE A 506 4.76 8.71 -15.36
N LEU A 507 4.95 9.52 -14.31
CA LEU A 507 6.24 9.80 -13.68
C LEU A 507 6.17 9.35 -12.20
N ASN A 508 7.16 8.59 -11.75
CA ASN A 508 7.22 8.09 -10.36
C ASN A 508 5.87 7.52 -9.89
N GLN A 509 5.23 6.70 -10.75
CA GLN A 509 3.90 6.10 -10.55
C GLN A 509 2.72 7.09 -10.48
N GLN A 510 2.95 8.37 -10.77
CA GLN A 510 1.94 9.42 -10.77
C GLN A 510 1.50 9.77 -12.19
N GLN A 511 0.19 9.91 -12.38
CA GLN A 511 -0.37 10.35 -13.66
C GLN A 511 -0.19 11.86 -13.80
N MET A 512 0.53 12.28 -14.83
CA MET A 512 0.67 13.70 -15.21
C MET A 512 -0.59 14.17 -15.95
N PRO A 513 -0.81 15.49 -16.09
CA PRO A 513 -1.88 16.00 -16.94
C PRO A 513 -1.78 15.38 -18.35
N PRO A 514 -2.91 15.00 -18.96
CA PRO A 514 -2.91 14.49 -20.33
C PRO A 514 -2.57 15.61 -21.33
N THR A 515 -2.15 15.22 -22.53
CA THR A 515 -2.05 16.15 -23.67
C THR A 515 -3.42 16.76 -24.02
N ASN A 516 -3.41 17.73 -24.91
CA ASN A 516 -4.59 18.12 -25.67
C ASN A 516 -5.16 16.91 -26.42
N VAL A 517 -6.45 16.98 -26.73
CA VAL A 517 -7.14 15.94 -27.54
C VAL A 517 -7.05 16.33 -29.01
N VAL A 518 -6.55 15.40 -29.83
CA VAL A 518 -6.55 15.53 -31.30
C VAL A 518 -7.36 14.37 -31.89
N HIS A 519 -8.12 14.66 -32.93
CA HIS A 519 -8.89 13.63 -33.66
C HIS A 519 -8.33 13.40 -35.07
N SER A 520 -8.54 12.17 -35.58
CA SER A 520 -8.23 11.83 -36.97
C SER A 520 -9.15 12.58 -37.93
N MET A 521 -8.64 12.95 -39.10
CA MET A 521 -9.51 13.42 -40.19
C MET A 521 -10.28 12.24 -40.77
N TRP A 522 -11.57 12.44 -40.98
CA TRP A 522 -12.48 11.46 -41.53
C TRP A 522 -13.13 12.02 -42.79
N LEU A 523 -12.71 11.50 -43.96
CA LEU A 523 -13.21 11.84 -45.25
C LEU A 523 -14.37 10.95 -45.65
N ARG A 524 -15.43 11.53 -46.20
CA ARG A 524 -16.61 10.87 -46.71
C ARG A 524 -16.94 11.41 -48.11
N GLY A 525 -17.40 10.56 -48.98
CA GLY A 525 -17.84 10.98 -50.30
C GLY A 525 -18.30 9.80 -51.13
N ASN A 526 -19.10 10.04 -52.18
CA ASN A 526 -19.55 9.05 -53.10
C ASN A 526 -19.40 9.57 -54.54
N LEU A 527 -19.09 8.69 -55.47
CA LEU A 527 -19.09 9.02 -56.90
C LEU A 527 -20.53 9.34 -57.33
N THR A 528 -20.79 10.57 -57.72
CA THR A 528 -22.12 11.02 -58.19
C THR A 528 -22.26 11.05 -59.68
N THR A 529 -21.15 11.25 -60.43
CA THR A 529 -21.06 11.19 -61.90
C THR A 529 -19.72 10.56 -62.27
N ALA A 530 -19.53 10.21 -63.53
CA ALA A 530 -18.28 9.60 -64.03
C ALA A 530 -17.02 10.45 -63.79
N SER A 531 -17.13 11.68 -63.38
CA SER A 531 -16.01 12.62 -63.17
C SER A 531 -16.16 13.53 -61.94
N SER A 532 -17.18 13.33 -61.11
CA SER A 532 -17.48 14.26 -59.99
C SER A 532 -17.70 13.50 -58.69
N VAL A 533 -16.92 13.86 -57.68
CA VAL A 533 -16.95 13.26 -56.32
C VAL A 533 -17.17 14.38 -55.29
N PRO A 534 -18.38 14.57 -54.78
CA PRO A 534 -18.59 15.42 -53.62
C PRO A 534 -17.94 14.78 -52.39
N VAL A 535 -17.12 15.55 -51.67
CA VAL A 535 -16.40 15.09 -50.48
C VAL A 535 -16.66 16.01 -49.29
N VAL A 536 -16.72 15.43 -48.12
CA VAL A 536 -16.87 16.14 -46.85
C VAL A 536 -15.95 15.50 -45.80
N TRP A 537 -15.31 16.32 -44.98
CA TRP A 537 -14.47 15.85 -43.89
C TRP A 537 -14.71 16.68 -42.62
N ASN A 538 -14.29 16.18 -41.48
CA ASN A 538 -14.33 16.95 -40.23
C ASN A 538 -13.17 17.96 -40.16
N GLU A 539 -13.41 19.16 -39.60
CA GLU A 539 -12.38 20.15 -39.35
C GLU A 539 -11.28 19.54 -38.46
N TYR A 540 -10.02 19.67 -38.85
CA TYR A 540 -8.88 19.13 -38.09
C TYR A 540 -8.49 20.06 -36.95
N ASN A 541 -8.30 19.51 -35.74
CA ASN A 541 -8.03 20.25 -34.52
C ASN A 541 -6.58 20.12 -33.99
N GLY A 542 -5.67 19.47 -34.72
CA GLY A 542 -4.26 19.35 -34.31
C GLY A 542 -3.48 20.65 -34.29
N TRP A 543 -3.97 21.66 -35.04
CA TRP A 543 -3.43 23.04 -35.06
C TRP A 543 -4.47 24.07 -35.48
N ASN A 544 -4.17 25.34 -35.23
CA ASN A 544 -5.06 26.46 -35.58
C ASN A 544 -5.05 26.73 -37.10
N ASN A 545 -6.22 27.03 -37.65
CA ASN A 545 -6.42 27.40 -39.04
C ASN A 545 -5.81 26.41 -40.05
N PRO A 546 -6.23 25.13 -40.05
CA PRO A 546 -5.71 24.12 -40.94
C PRO A 546 -5.99 24.48 -42.40
N GLN A 547 -4.96 24.42 -43.23
CA GLN A 547 -5.08 24.62 -44.68
C GLN A 547 -5.15 23.25 -45.34
N TYR A 548 -6.22 22.96 -46.06
CA TYR A 548 -6.45 21.66 -46.68
C TYR A 548 -5.95 21.60 -48.13
N GLN A 549 -5.46 20.43 -48.51
CA GLN A 549 -5.10 20.09 -49.87
C GLN A 549 -5.78 18.77 -50.25
N ILE A 550 -6.36 18.73 -51.44
CA ILE A 550 -6.96 17.51 -51.99
C ILE A 550 -5.88 16.79 -52.77
N GLN A 551 -5.76 15.51 -52.57
CA GLN A 551 -4.95 14.62 -53.38
C GLN A 551 -5.82 13.66 -54.13
N TRP A 552 -5.45 13.45 -55.38
CA TRP A 552 -6.04 12.43 -56.28
C TRP A 552 -5.03 11.30 -56.45
N GLY A 553 -5.44 10.09 -56.23
CA GLY A 553 -4.65 8.85 -56.37
C GLY A 553 -5.08 8.07 -57.60
N THR A 554 -4.11 7.66 -58.41
CA THR A 554 -4.32 6.69 -59.48
C THR A 554 -3.77 5.34 -59.05
N SER A 555 -4.56 4.26 -59.16
CA SER A 555 -4.11 2.95 -58.74
C SER A 555 -2.98 2.44 -59.65
N ILE A 556 -1.89 2.00 -59.00
CA ILE A 556 -0.73 1.36 -59.64
C ILE A 556 -0.54 -0.08 -59.19
N GLY A 557 -1.45 -0.60 -58.37
CA GLY A 557 -1.48 -1.94 -57.80
C GLY A 557 -2.50 -2.06 -56.67
N PRO A 558 -2.73 -3.25 -56.13
CA PRO A 558 -3.62 -3.43 -54.99
C PRO A 558 -3.20 -2.53 -53.82
N ASN A 559 -4.06 -1.61 -53.38
CA ASN A 559 -3.84 -0.62 -52.33
C ASN A 559 -2.60 0.28 -52.51
N LEU A 560 -2.08 0.40 -53.76
CA LEU A 560 -0.97 1.25 -54.11
C LEU A 560 -1.46 2.38 -55.00
N TRP A 561 -1.20 3.61 -54.58
CA TRP A 561 -1.68 4.82 -55.21
C TRP A 561 -0.53 5.77 -55.61
N LEU A 562 -0.58 6.27 -56.85
CA LEU A 562 0.23 7.41 -57.24
C LEU A 562 -0.57 8.66 -56.95
N TRP A 563 -0.12 9.43 -55.92
CA TRP A 563 -0.83 10.61 -55.44
C TRP A 563 -0.35 11.89 -56.10
N GLU A 564 -1.31 12.68 -56.56
CA GLU A 564 -1.08 14.00 -57.12
C GLU A 564 -1.88 15.08 -56.38
N ASN A 565 -1.30 16.30 -56.21
CA ASN A 565 -2.06 17.40 -55.65
C ASN A 565 -3.09 17.90 -56.68
N TYR A 566 -4.33 17.89 -56.25
CA TYR A 566 -5.45 18.26 -57.15
C TYR A 566 -5.93 19.68 -56.93
N GLY A 567 -5.87 20.24 -55.71
CA GLY A 567 -6.31 21.58 -55.39
C GLY A 567 -6.33 21.91 -53.89
N THR A 568 -6.59 23.16 -53.58
CA THR A 568 -6.78 23.67 -52.23
C THR A 568 -8.23 24.17 -52.12
N PRO A 569 -9.06 23.55 -51.30
CA PRO A 569 -10.38 24.09 -51.00
C PRO A 569 -10.24 25.41 -50.21
N ASN A 570 -11.14 26.36 -50.44
CA ASN A 570 -11.12 27.68 -49.83
C ASN A 570 -11.53 27.70 -48.36
N GLY A 571 -10.87 26.89 -47.50
CA GLY A 571 -11.13 26.83 -46.05
C GLY A 571 -12.34 26.04 -45.61
N ASP A 572 -13.17 25.55 -46.53
CA ASP A 572 -14.36 24.77 -46.23
C ASP A 572 -14.00 23.29 -46.06
N THR A 573 -14.75 22.57 -45.24
CA THR A 573 -14.63 21.12 -45.03
C THR A 573 -15.53 20.29 -45.99
N THR A 574 -16.02 20.93 -47.02
CA THR A 574 -16.83 20.35 -48.11
C THR A 574 -16.41 20.89 -49.45
N THR A 575 -16.29 20.05 -50.43
CA THR A 575 -16.04 20.44 -51.81
C THR A 575 -16.48 19.32 -52.79
N THR A 576 -16.52 19.66 -54.10
CA THR A 576 -16.69 18.69 -55.15
C THR A 576 -15.40 18.57 -55.94
N VAL A 577 -14.82 17.38 -55.94
CA VAL A 577 -13.64 17.08 -56.74
C VAL A 577 -14.13 16.67 -58.12
N VAL A 578 -13.74 17.41 -59.18
CA VAL A 578 -14.08 17.13 -60.58
C VAL A 578 -12.80 16.84 -61.32
N HIS A 579 -12.62 15.60 -61.76
CA HIS A 579 -11.48 15.21 -62.58
C HIS A 579 -11.90 15.15 -64.05
N PRO A 580 -11.42 16.03 -64.90
CA PRO A 580 -11.76 15.96 -66.34
C PRO A 580 -11.08 14.73 -66.96
N ASN A 581 -11.87 13.90 -67.63
CA ASN A 581 -11.41 12.74 -68.37
C ASN A 581 -10.98 11.52 -67.51
N LEU A 582 -11.79 11.11 -66.54
CA LEU A 582 -11.62 9.80 -65.94
C LEU A 582 -11.75 8.70 -66.99
N GLY A 583 -10.62 8.11 -67.36
CA GLY A 583 -10.64 6.81 -68.10
C GLY A 583 -11.13 5.67 -67.18
N PRO A 584 -11.41 4.50 -67.75
CA PRO A 584 -11.69 3.35 -66.91
C PRO A 584 -10.48 3.05 -66.02
N GLY A 585 -10.70 3.01 -64.71
CA GLY A 585 -9.64 2.80 -63.76
C GLY A 585 -10.12 2.94 -62.31
N LEU A 586 -9.28 2.53 -61.39
CA LEU A 586 -9.48 2.67 -59.99
C LEU A 586 -8.73 3.92 -59.51
N TYR A 587 -9.44 4.78 -58.81
CA TYR A 587 -8.93 6.04 -58.30
C TYR A 587 -9.24 6.18 -56.82
N ALA A 588 -8.55 7.12 -56.13
CA ALA A 588 -8.84 7.45 -54.75
C ALA A 588 -8.72 8.98 -54.50
N VAL A 589 -9.41 9.44 -53.47
CA VAL A 589 -9.30 10.81 -52.99
C VAL A 589 -8.95 10.78 -51.52
N ARG A 590 -7.99 11.64 -51.08
CA ARG A 590 -7.66 11.88 -49.67
C ARG A 590 -7.45 13.35 -49.44
N ILE A 591 -7.51 13.79 -48.16
CA ILE A 591 -7.27 15.15 -47.74
C ILE A 591 -5.99 15.20 -46.94
N ARG A 592 -5.19 16.21 -47.19
CA ARG A 592 -4.00 16.56 -46.41
C ARG A 592 -4.15 17.93 -45.79
N THR A 593 -3.65 18.09 -44.57
CA THR A 593 -3.40 19.41 -43.97
C THR A 593 -1.99 19.44 -43.39
N VAL A 594 -1.34 20.61 -43.44
CA VAL A 594 0.04 20.79 -42.99
C VAL A 594 0.08 21.98 -42.02
N ARG A 595 0.75 21.80 -40.89
CA ARG A 595 0.91 22.86 -39.88
C ARG A 595 1.72 24.04 -40.41
N ASN A 596 2.78 23.77 -41.15
CA ASN A 596 3.66 24.76 -41.76
C ASN A 596 4.09 24.34 -43.15
N MET A 597 3.62 25.06 -44.18
CA MET A 597 3.91 24.74 -45.58
C MET A 597 5.39 24.88 -45.94
N SER A 598 6.18 25.60 -45.14
CA SER A 598 7.63 25.78 -45.39
C SER A 598 8.49 24.65 -44.78
N GLN A 599 7.92 23.82 -43.90
CA GLN A 599 8.59 22.68 -43.26
C GLN A 599 7.62 21.49 -43.19
N VAL A 600 7.58 20.74 -44.26
CA VAL A 600 6.70 19.54 -44.34
C VAL A 600 7.42 18.37 -43.69
N SER A 601 6.95 17.94 -42.54
CA SER A 601 7.38 16.71 -41.85
C SER A 601 6.18 15.81 -41.56
N ALA A 602 6.40 14.54 -41.24
CA ALA A 602 5.34 13.61 -40.85
C ALA A 602 4.61 14.12 -39.59
N GLU A 603 5.33 14.69 -38.63
CA GLU A 603 4.78 15.27 -37.40
C GLU A 603 3.90 16.49 -37.63
N ASP A 604 4.10 17.22 -38.74
CA ASP A 604 3.38 18.43 -39.09
C ASP A 604 2.42 18.24 -40.28
N THR A 605 2.18 16.99 -40.69
CA THR A 605 1.28 16.62 -41.78
C THR A 605 0.24 15.64 -41.30
N ALA A 606 -1.03 15.96 -41.44
CA ALA A 606 -2.14 15.05 -41.16
C ALA A 606 -2.85 14.66 -42.45
N TRP A 607 -3.12 13.38 -42.57
CA TRP A 607 -3.86 12.77 -43.65
C TRP A 607 -5.19 12.25 -43.15
N SER A 608 -6.24 12.29 -44.02
CA SER A 608 -7.49 11.55 -43.84
C SER A 608 -7.36 10.09 -44.32
N ASN A 609 -8.37 9.24 -44.00
CA ASN A 609 -8.63 8.07 -44.80
C ASN A 609 -8.79 8.46 -46.27
N TRP A 610 -8.66 7.51 -47.20
CA TRP A 610 -9.03 7.76 -48.59
C TRP A 610 -10.38 7.10 -48.91
N ILE A 611 -11.05 7.66 -49.90
CA ILE A 611 -12.25 7.07 -50.48
C ILE A 611 -11.92 6.59 -51.88
N GLN A 612 -12.25 5.34 -52.16
CA GLN A 612 -12.07 4.77 -53.50
C GLN A 612 -13.19 5.26 -54.42
N VAL A 613 -12.82 5.68 -55.59
CA VAL A 613 -13.73 6.16 -56.63
C VAL A 613 -13.46 5.45 -57.98
N GLY A 614 -14.48 5.16 -58.73
CA GLY A 614 -14.37 4.39 -59.97
C GLY A 614 -14.56 2.89 -59.78
N GLU A 615 -14.71 2.18 -60.90
CA GLU A 615 -14.83 0.73 -60.88
C GLU A 615 -13.47 0.08 -61.19
N PRO A 616 -13.16 -1.06 -60.53
CA PRO A 616 -11.99 -1.81 -60.92
C PRO A 616 -12.10 -2.15 -62.43
N VAL A 617 -11.02 -1.91 -63.17
CA VAL A 617 -10.93 -2.40 -64.53
C VAL A 617 -11.23 -3.92 -64.48
N PRO A 618 -12.28 -4.41 -65.16
CA PRO A 618 -12.53 -5.84 -65.18
C PRO A 618 -11.23 -6.53 -65.58
N PRO A 619 -10.82 -7.59 -64.93
CA PRO A 619 -9.61 -8.32 -65.31
C PRO A 619 -9.73 -8.58 -66.82
N ILE A 620 -8.72 -8.18 -67.59
CA ILE A 620 -8.62 -8.52 -69.00
C ILE A 620 -8.89 -10.04 -69.04
N PRO A 621 -9.99 -10.50 -69.68
CA PRO A 621 -10.25 -11.93 -69.69
C PRO A 621 -8.96 -12.58 -70.15
N PRO A 622 -8.47 -13.62 -69.46
CA PRO A 622 -7.28 -14.30 -69.94
C PRO A 622 -7.46 -14.49 -71.42
N ILE A 623 -6.50 -13.99 -72.22
CA ILE A 623 -6.53 -14.22 -73.66
C ILE A 623 -6.68 -15.72 -73.77
N ASP A 624 -7.94 -16.16 -73.97
CA ASP A 624 -8.26 -17.54 -74.13
C ASP A 624 -7.41 -17.99 -75.32
N SER A 625 -6.40 -18.75 -74.93
CA SER A 625 -5.68 -19.60 -75.78
C SER A 625 -5.37 -19.00 -77.18
N LEU A 626 -4.14 -18.55 -77.33
CA LEU A 626 -3.53 -18.69 -78.64
C LEU A 626 -3.96 -20.06 -79.14
N THR A 627 -4.97 -20.09 -80.03
CA THR A 627 -5.32 -21.33 -80.76
C THR A 627 -4.15 -21.53 -81.69
N VAL A 628 -3.07 -22.08 -81.14
CA VAL A 628 -2.01 -22.61 -82.00
C VAL A 628 -2.65 -23.72 -82.75
N PRO A 629 -2.70 -23.67 -84.10
CA PRO A 629 -3.25 -24.76 -84.89
C PRO A 629 -2.51 -26.04 -84.50
N ASN A 630 -3.28 -27.07 -84.11
CA ASN A 630 -2.73 -28.35 -83.65
C ASN A 630 -2.02 -29.13 -84.76
N VAL A 631 -1.95 -28.57 -85.97
CA VAL A 631 -1.33 -29.22 -87.11
C VAL A 631 -0.42 -28.22 -87.83
N PHE A 632 0.87 -28.40 -87.63
CA PHE A 632 1.93 -27.83 -88.43
C PHE A 632 2.20 -28.87 -89.53
N THR A 633 1.84 -28.57 -90.80
CA THR A 633 2.08 -29.42 -91.97
C THR A 633 2.95 -28.65 -92.95
N PRO A 634 4.29 -28.70 -92.83
CA PRO A 634 5.18 -28.03 -93.77
C PRO A 634 5.20 -28.80 -95.12
N ASN A 635 4.20 -28.66 -95.87
CA ASN A 635 4.05 -29.30 -97.21
C ASN A 635 4.11 -28.28 -98.33
N GLY A 636 4.24 -26.97 -98.07
CA GLY A 636 4.39 -25.90 -99.03
C GLY A 636 3.10 -25.47 -99.72
N ASP A 637 1.91 -25.84 -99.19
CA ASP A 637 0.59 -25.50 -99.76
C ASP A 637 0.06 -24.14 -99.30
N GLY A 638 0.82 -23.40 -98.50
CA GLY A 638 0.47 -22.08 -97.96
C GLY A 638 -0.56 -22.09 -96.83
N ARG A 639 -0.87 -23.25 -96.21
CA ARG A 639 -1.75 -23.41 -95.07
C ARG A 639 -1.00 -24.09 -93.95
N ASN A 640 -0.87 -23.39 -92.79
CA ASN A 640 -0.14 -23.88 -91.58
C ASN A 640 1.36 -24.20 -91.84
N ASP A 641 2.04 -23.51 -92.78
CA ASP A 641 3.44 -23.71 -93.13
C ASP A 641 4.41 -22.87 -92.24
N GLY A 642 3.91 -22.01 -91.41
CA GLY A 642 4.71 -21.18 -90.51
C GLY A 642 3.99 -20.83 -89.18
N PHE A 643 4.79 -20.64 -88.21
CA PHE A 643 4.36 -20.10 -86.87
C PHE A 643 4.25 -18.61 -86.96
#